data_40f3e4f0d5fea78a15fc1ad8bf790f9d
#
_entry.id   40f3e4f0d5fea78a15fc1ad8bf790f9d
#
_cell.length_a   1.000
_cell.length_b   1.000
_cell.length_c   1.000
_cell.angle_alpha   90.00
_cell.angle_beta   90.00
_cell.angle_gamma   90.00
#
_symmetry.space_group_name_H-M   'P 1'
#
loop_
_entity.id
_entity.type
_entity.pdbx_description
1 polymer ?
#
loop_
_entity_poly.entity_id
_entity_poly.type
_entity_poly.pdbx_seq_one_letter_code
_entity_poly.pdbx_strand_id
1 'polypeptide(L)'
;MKPIHKKLLSSLLFLIAITLQAQERKDTTLMREISINGQRQRISYRLDRQQIDASQVLTAQGGTALDVLRAVPGVVLDAEGSLSYRGSQSFLVYVDGKISPLTGTEALQMIGAANIRDIEILTTPSAKYKTDGDVGIINIVTRRAETEGWDVSVNGMASTWATLSLDAKINYRMGHHNIYVGGQGSDIHNKSQFQQEKFTTAGGASARSFADGTRFRNFRTYIGQGGYEFNTGWHRLAIDLQGGRTINPRGGDMLYETELNPNLSLGEVMDSHDRYKLTKYLFQASVDYTWKLNERGDEISLSNRLRYDRFSEEYTESNMFNLAGERMEGTRGYETEHHWDCDGALSYKLHYRPQGILELGSQYTTYSEEGDYRICYWNLPTQQFVWQDDLYAPFYYRRQVISGYAQVNDRIGPLQFDAGLRVDHLIDDMDLPTITSRHKRYTELYPSAHLAYNTTKAGTFTLGYSRRTNRPGIWKLEPYITYEDYHTRIIGNPDLESEYIHSLELSWRKTFGNTQVTATAYVRRRTGVVDYVRRAYDVGVTLDSIVNAGNGWRKGLEVQVTTKPAPWWQLTANGDLSFHNFRATYEGCISQHSTTGTVGWINNFRLAKNTALQFDGHFVSGHHLTQGWEKAYVYFDLAARQTLLQGKLQLGLVAHDVFHTARYHSLRTQTFLSSETWVRPTYPNIVFSISYHFRQPTAKAKSGALSNEAEFVGKDF
;
A
#
# COMPACT_ATOMS: atom_id res chain seq x y z
N MET A 1 0.25 -29.72 19.41
CA MET A 1 -0.70 -28.59 19.54
C MET A 1 -1.08 -28.44 21.01
N LYS A 2 -0.63 -27.36 21.67
CA LYS A 2 -0.80 -27.12 23.10
C LYS A 2 -2.24 -26.66 23.42
N PRO A 3 -2.76 -26.88 24.64
CA PRO A 3 -4.18 -26.78 24.99
C PRO A 3 -4.79 -25.35 25.02
N ILE A 4 -4.03 -24.34 24.65
CA ILE A 4 -4.47 -22.93 24.69
C ILE A 4 -5.52 -22.64 23.58
N HIS A 5 -5.41 -23.29 22.41
CA HIS A 5 -6.33 -23.07 21.30
C HIS A 5 -7.75 -23.64 21.56
N LYS A 6 -7.88 -24.70 22.37
CA LYS A 6 -9.21 -25.25 22.71
C LYS A 6 -9.99 -24.33 23.67
N LYS A 7 -9.32 -23.59 24.55
CA LYS A 7 -9.98 -22.66 25.48
C LYS A 7 -10.45 -21.36 24.80
N LEU A 8 -9.73 -20.88 23.79
CA LEU A 8 -10.12 -19.71 23.00
C LEU A 8 -11.33 -20.02 22.10
N LEU A 9 -11.37 -21.22 21.51
CA LEU A 9 -12.49 -21.63 20.66
C LEU A 9 -13.78 -21.84 21.45
N SER A 10 -13.70 -22.40 22.68
CA SER A 10 -14.85 -22.57 23.57
C SER A 10 -15.37 -21.24 24.13
N SER A 11 -14.51 -20.28 24.39
CA SER A 11 -14.90 -18.92 24.83
C SER A 11 -15.58 -18.13 23.72
N LEU A 12 -15.13 -18.32 22.48
CA LEU A 12 -15.75 -17.69 21.29
C LEU A 12 -17.14 -18.27 21.00
N LEU A 13 -17.30 -19.59 21.14
CA LEU A 13 -18.59 -20.27 21.01
C LEU A 13 -19.56 -19.89 22.14
N PHE A 14 -19.08 -19.63 23.34
CA PHE A 14 -19.91 -19.19 24.48
C PHE A 14 -20.41 -17.74 24.30
N LEU A 15 -19.60 -16.83 23.71
CA LEU A 15 -20.03 -15.48 23.35
C LEU A 15 -21.10 -15.49 22.25
N ILE A 16 -20.99 -16.38 21.27
CA ILE A 16 -21.97 -16.55 20.20
C ILE A 16 -23.31 -17.11 20.77
N ALA A 17 -23.24 -17.99 21.76
CA ALA A 17 -24.42 -18.55 22.41
C ALA A 17 -25.19 -17.52 23.25
N ILE A 18 -24.54 -16.55 23.87
CA ILE A 18 -25.21 -15.49 24.65
C ILE A 18 -25.98 -14.52 23.73
N THR A 19 -25.51 -14.29 22.51
CA THR A 19 -26.20 -13.42 21.53
C THR A 19 -27.44 -14.10 20.90
N LEU A 20 -27.51 -15.43 20.92
CA LEU A 20 -28.66 -16.18 20.39
C LEU A 20 -29.86 -16.25 21.34
N GLN A 21 -29.71 -15.98 22.65
CA GLN A 21 -30.81 -16.02 23.64
C GLN A 21 -31.54 -14.67 23.84
N ALA A 22 -31.08 -13.58 23.17
CA ALA A 22 -31.71 -12.26 23.29
C ALA A 22 -32.81 -12.01 22.25
N GLN A 23 -33.42 -13.06 21.70
CA GLN A 23 -34.46 -12.93 20.69
C GLN A 23 -35.80 -13.49 21.17
N GLU A 24 -36.59 -12.61 21.84
CA GLU A 24 -38.06 -12.59 21.70
C GLU A 24 -38.66 -11.35 22.38
N ARG A 25 -38.88 -10.31 21.59
CA ARG A 25 -40.06 -9.42 21.75
C ARG A 25 -40.48 -8.94 20.37
N LYS A 26 -41.61 -9.49 19.97
CA LYS A 26 -42.41 -8.97 18.85
C LYS A 26 -42.96 -7.60 19.26
N ASP A 27 -42.64 -6.57 18.44
CA ASP A 27 -43.67 -5.60 18.12
C ASP A 27 -43.40 -4.99 16.74
N THR A 28 -44.43 -5.05 15.99
CA THR A 28 -44.62 -4.82 14.58
C THR A 28 -44.72 -3.34 14.26
N THR A 29 -43.90 -2.89 13.35
CA THR A 29 -44.33 -2.13 12.15
C THR A 29 -43.13 -2.01 11.21
N LEU A 30 -43.04 -2.95 10.28
CA LEU A 30 -42.10 -2.90 9.15
C LEU A 30 -42.44 -1.70 8.26
N MET A 31 -41.72 -0.61 8.42
CA MET A 31 -41.57 0.33 7.31
C MET A 31 -40.78 -0.36 6.23
N ARG A 32 -41.38 -0.51 5.05
CA ARG A 32 -40.71 -0.90 3.83
C ARG A 32 -39.54 0.07 3.62
N GLU A 33 -38.31 -0.45 3.76
CA GLU A 33 -37.14 0.18 3.28
C GLU A 33 -37.30 0.39 1.76
N ILE A 34 -37.38 1.64 1.31
CA ILE A 34 -37.36 1.97 -0.11
C ILE A 34 -35.90 1.73 -0.52
N SER A 35 -35.62 0.51 -0.93
CA SER A 35 -34.36 0.16 -1.55
C SER A 35 -34.37 0.87 -2.92
N ILE A 36 -33.67 1.97 -3.02
CA ILE A 36 -33.29 2.56 -4.29
C ILE A 36 -32.32 1.55 -4.93
N ASN A 37 -32.84 0.71 -5.81
CA ASN A 37 -32.08 -0.29 -6.58
C ASN A 37 -31.25 0.36 -7.69
N GLY A 38 -30.46 1.38 -7.37
CA GLY A 38 -29.30 1.80 -8.16
C GLY A 38 -28.12 0.92 -7.74
N GLN A 39 -27.78 -0.12 -8.51
CA GLN A 39 -26.54 -0.85 -8.29
C GLN A 39 -25.39 0.15 -8.43
N ARG A 40 -24.65 0.40 -7.32
CA ARG A 40 -23.42 1.22 -7.37
C ARG A 40 -22.49 0.64 -8.42
N GLN A 41 -21.86 1.50 -9.19
CA GLN A 41 -20.81 1.08 -10.14
C GLN A 41 -19.58 0.68 -9.32
N ARG A 42 -18.90 -0.40 -9.72
CA ARG A 42 -17.68 -0.87 -9.06
C ARG A 42 -16.59 0.20 -9.03
N ILE A 43 -16.43 0.95 -10.12
CA ILE A 43 -15.47 2.04 -10.24
C ILE A 43 -16.21 3.27 -10.71
N SER A 44 -16.07 4.36 -10.00
CA SER A 44 -16.55 5.70 -10.34
C SER A 44 -15.38 6.68 -10.39
N TYR A 45 -15.58 7.80 -11.09
CA TYR A 45 -14.53 8.80 -11.29
C TYR A 45 -15.05 10.16 -10.87
N ARG A 46 -14.28 10.87 -10.08
CA ARG A 46 -14.45 12.30 -9.75
C ARG A 46 -13.43 13.12 -10.52
N LEU A 47 -13.37 14.44 -10.28
CA LEU A 47 -12.47 15.34 -10.99
C LEU A 47 -10.99 14.97 -10.81
N ASP A 48 -10.59 14.59 -9.59
CA ASP A 48 -9.20 14.35 -9.16
C ASP A 48 -8.90 12.89 -8.79
N ARG A 49 -9.92 12.01 -8.83
CA ARG A 49 -9.78 10.64 -8.29
C ARG A 49 -10.63 9.59 -8.97
N GLN A 50 -10.14 8.37 -8.93
CA GLN A 50 -10.86 7.14 -9.20
C GLN A 50 -11.33 6.54 -7.87
N GLN A 51 -12.58 6.12 -7.77
CA GLN A 51 -13.18 5.54 -6.57
C GLN A 51 -13.65 4.11 -6.86
N ILE A 52 -13.21 3.16 -6.04
CA ILE A 52 -13.50 1.74 -6.15
C ILE A 52 -14.40 1.34 -4.99
N ASP A 53 -15.61 0.85 -5.25
CA ASP A 53 -16.50 0.27 -4.24
C ASP A 53 -15.98 -1.11 -3.84
N ALA A 54 -15.41 -1.22 -2.62
CA ALA A 54 -14.82 -2.45 -2.13
C ALA A 54 -15.85 -3.61 -2.00
N SER A 55 -17.11 -3.30 -1.81
CA SER A 55 -18.18 -4.33 -1.69
C SER A 55 -18.43 -5.10 -3.00
N GLN A 56 -17.98 -4.54 -4.13
CA GLN A 56 -18.12 -5.14 -5.47
C GLN A 56 -16.92 -6.02 -5.86
N VAL A 57 -15.88 -6.09 -5.01
CA VAL A 57 -14.68 -6.91 -5.24
C VAL A 57 -14.78 -8.18 -4.40
N LEU A 58 -15.28 -9.27 -4.99
CA LEU A 58 -15.51 -10.51 -4.23
C LEU A 58 -14.20 -11.22 -3.89
N THR A 59 -13.19 -11.13 -4.76
CA THR A 59 -11.85 -11.70 -4.53
C THR A 59 -11.10 -11.04 -3.37
N ALA A 60 -11.55 -9.86 -2.90
CA ALA A 60 -11.01 -9.22 -1.71
C ALA A 60 -11.72 -9.62 -0.41
N GLN A 61 -12.75 -10.46 -0.48
CA GLN A 61 -13.49 -10.86 0.72
C GLN A 61 -12.62 -11.64 1.70
N GLY A 62 -12.62 -11.19 2.96
CA GLY A 62 -11.74 -11.72 3.99
C GLY A 62 -10.27 -11.32 3.85
N GLY A 63 -9.90 -10.65 2.75
CA GLY A 63 -8.59 -10.07 2.52
C GLY A 63 -8.47 -8.66 3.11
N THR A 64 -7.58 -7.88 2.53
CA THR A 64 -7.21 -6.54 2.95
C THR A 64 -7.46 -5.50 1.86
N ALA A 65 -7.11 -4.24 2.09
CA ALA A 65 -7.13 -3.20 1.07
C ALA A 65 -6.26 -3.56 -0.15
N LEU A 66 -5.19 -4.31 0.07
CA LEU A 66 -4.33 -4.81 -1.00
C LEU A 66 -5.10 -5.68 -1.99
N ASP A 67 -5.97 -6.57 -1.49
CA ASP A 67 -6.76 -7.47 -2.32
C ASP A 67 -7.85 -6.72 -3.10
N VAL A 68 -8.39 -5.63 -2.54
CA VAL A 68 -9.30 -4.74 -3.28
C VAL A 68 -8.57 -4.09 -4.46
N LEU A 69 -7.33 -3.66 -4.25
CA LEU A 69 -6.52 -2.98 -5.26
C LEU A 69 -6.06 -3.89 -6.40
N ARG A 70 -5.94 -5.20 -6.19
CA ARG A 70 -5.68 -6.17 -7.28
C ARG A 70 -6.64 -6.04 -8.46
N ALA A 71 -7.85 -5.59 -8.18
CA ALA A 71 -8.89 -5.40 -9.18
C ALA A 71 -8.79 -4.10 -9.97
N VAL A 72 -7.77 -3.28 -9.72
CA VAL A 72 -7.56 -1.95 -10.32
C VAL A 72 -6.61 -2.07 -11.51
N PRO A 73 -6.93 -1.43 -12.67
CA PRO A 73 -6.01 -1.35 -13.80
C PRO A 73 -4.66 -0.76 -13.40
N GLY A 74 -3.56 -1.31 -13.95
CA GLY A 74 -2.21 -0.81 -13.68
C GLY A 74 -1.65 -1.15 -12.30
N VAL A 75 -2.41 -1.85 -11.45
CA VAL A 75 -1.91 -2.44 -10.20
C VAL A 75 -1.31 -3.80 -10.48
N VAL A 76 -0.11 -4.01 -9.96
CA VAL A 76 0.65 -5.27 -10.06
C VAL A 76 1.19 -5.62 -8.69
N LEU A 77 1.11 -6.88 -8.30
CA LEU A 77 1.81 -7.43 -7.13
C LEU A 77 3.02 -8.22 -7.61
N ASP A 78 4.16 -7.99 -6.96
CA ASP A 78 5.37 -8.79 -7.19
C ASP A 78 5.29 -10.14 -6.44
N ALA A 79 6.33 -10.95 -6.61
CA ALA A 79 6.43 -12.28 -5.99
C ALA A 79 6.40 -12.25 -4.45
N GLU A 80 6.80 -11.15 -3.85
CA GLU A 80 6.87 -10.94 -2.40
C GLU A 80 5.62 -10.25 -1.84
N GLY A 81 4.63 -9.98 -2.71
CA GLY A 81 3.36 -9.36 -2.36
C GLY A 81 3.42 -7.84 -2.21
N SER A 82 4.47 -7.18 -2.71
CA SER A 82 4.55 -5.72 -2.73
C SER A 82 3.74 -5.14 -3.90
N LEU A 83 3.00 -4.07 -3.64
CA LEU A 83 2.15 -3.44 -4.64
C LEU A 83 2.92 -2.39 -5.44
N SER A 84 2.81 -2.45 -6.74
CA SER A 84 3.14 -1.35 -7.65
C SER A 84 1.89 -0.87 -8.40
N TYR A 85 1.80 0.44 -8.61
CA TYR A 85 0.76 1.05 -9.44
C TYR A 85 1.41 1.80 -10.59
N ARG A 86 1.03 1.45 -11.82
CA ARG A 86 1.65 1.98 -13.04
C ARG A 86 3.19 1.94 -12.98
N GLY A 87 3.74 0.82 -12.43
CA GLY A 87 5.17 0.52 -12.35
C GLY A 87 5.95 1.32 -11.29
N SER A 88 5.30 1.87 -10.26
CA SER A 88 5.97 2.46 -9.12
C SER A 88 5.36 1.95 -7.80
N GLN A 89 6.21 1.71 -6.81
CA GLN A 89 5.83 1.32 -5.45
C GLN A 89 5.73 2.54 -4.51
N SER A 90 6.06 3.74 -4.99
CA SER A 90 6.05 4.97 -4.19
C SER A 90 4.69 5.65 -4.26
N PHE A 91 3.85 5.44 -3.25
CA PHE A 91 2.55 6.07 -3.05
C PHE A 91 2.31 6.35 -1.56
N LEU A 92 1.50 7.37 -1.28
CA LEU A 92 1.04 7.63 0.08
C LEU A 92 -0.27 6.90 0.35
N VAL A 93 -0.40 6.31 1.54
CA VAL A 93 -1.65 5.70 1.99
C VAL A 93 -2.32 6.61 3.00
N TYR A 94 -3.58 6.93 2.73
CA TYR A 94 -4.47 7.66 3.62
C TYR A 94 -5.61 6.74 4.08
N VAL A 95 -6.10 6.97 5.29
CA VAL A 95 -7.29 6.33 5.84
C VAL A 95 -8.25 7.42 6.26
N ASP A 96 -9.45 7.46 5.65
CA ASP A 96 -10.44 8.52 5.87
C ASP A 96 -9.87 9.95 5.71
N GLY A 97 -8.99 10.14 4.72
CA GLY A 97 -8.33 11.42 4.44
C GLY A 97 -7.15 11.76 5.35
N LYS A 98 -6.76 10.88 6.29
CA LYS A 98 -5.60 11.04 7.18
C LYS A 98 -4.47 10.11 6.74
N ILE A 99 -3.22 10.55 6.85
CA ILE A 99 -2.08 9.69 6.50
C ILE A 99 -2.00 8.48 7.43
N SER A 100 -1.78 7.31 6.84
CA SER A 100 -1.64 6.05 7.60
C SER A 100 -0.38 6.05 8.48
N PRO A 101 -0.40 5.40 9.66
CA PRO A 101 0.79 5.20 10.49
C PRO A 101 1.81 4.26 9.86
N LEU A 102 1.38 3.44 8.90
CA LEU A 102 2.23 2.55 8.11
C LEU A 102 2.33 3.06 6.68
N THR A 103 3.35 2.64 5.95
CA THR A 103 3.64 3.11 4.59
C THR A 103 3.48 2.00 3.56
N GLY A 104 3.24 2.40 2.30
CA GLY A 104 3.24 1.48 1.17
C GLY A 104 2.30 0.27 1.34
N THR A 105 2.78 -0.90 0.95
CA THR A 105 2.02 -2.16 1.00
C THR A 105 1.65 -2.59 2.42
N GLU A 106 2.49 -2.30 3.42
CA GLU A 106 2.22 -2.62 4.83
C GLU A 106 0.93 -1.94 5.33
N ALA A 107 0.75 -0.66 4.98
CA ALA A 107 -0.47 0.09 5.31
C ALA A 107 -1.73 -0.53 4.68
N LEU A 108 -1.62 -1.03 3.46
CA LEU A 108 -2.73 -1.68 2.75
C LEU A 108 -3.09 -3.05 3.35
N GLN A 109 -2.09 -3.79 3.82
CA GLN A 109 -2.29 -5.08 4.47
C GLN A 109 -2.91 -4.97 5.88
N MET A 110 -2.76 -3.81 6.52
CA MET A 110 -3.30 -3.55 7.85
C MET A 110 -4.83 -3.45 7.86
N ILE A 111 -5.48 -3.06 6.76
CA ILE A 111 -6.90 -2.71 6.75
C ILE A 111 -7.70 -3.83 6.10
N GLY A 112 -8.54 -4.51 6.88
CA GLY A 112 -9.44 -5.56 6.40
C GLY A 112 -10.46 -5.02 5.39
N ALA A 113 -10.62 -5.71 4.26
CA ALA A 113 -11.51 -5.29 3.17
C ALA A 113 -12.98 -5.15 3.61
N ALA A 114 -13.42 -5.92 4.61
CA ALA A 114 -14.76 -5.82 5.17
C ALA A 114 -15.06 -4.46 5.82
N ASN A 115 -14.04 -3.77 6.32
CA ASN A 115 -14.15 -2.44 6.93
C ASN A 115 -14.07 -1.31 5.90
N ILE A 116 -13.77 -1.62 4.64
CA ILE A 116 -13.62 -0.64 3.57
C ILE A 116 -14.97 -0.40 2.89
N ARG A 117 -15.34 0.86 2.73
CA ARG A 117 -16.44 1.29 1.88
C ARG A 117 -15.94 1.47 0.45
N ASP A 118 -14.93 2.33 0.29
CA ASP A 118 -14.36 2.71 -0.99
C ASP A 118 -12.83 2.82 -0.89
N ILE A 119 -12.12 2.61 -2.00
CA ILE A 119 -10.74 3.03 -2.16
C ILE A 119 -10.69 4.11 -3.23
N GLU A 120 -10.09 5.24 -2.91
CA GLU A 120 -9.88 6.35 -3.81
C GLU A 120 -8.42 6.40 -4.26
N ILE A 121 -8.18 6.50 -5.56
CA ILE A 121 -6.85 6.63 -6.14
C ILE A 121 -6.74 8.01 -6.78
N LEU A 122 -5.83 8.82 -6.27
CA LEU A 122 -5.54 10.16 -6.75
C LEU A 122 -4.17 10.14 -7.45
N THR A 123 -4.17 10.05 -8.77
CA THR A 123 -2.92 10.00 -9.58
C THR A 123 -2.32 11.37 -9.83
N THR A 124 -3.15 12.40 -9.78
CA THR A 124 -2.76 13.82 -9.86
C THR A 124 -3.36 14.60 -8.70
N PRO A 125 -2.90 14.37 -7.43
CA PRO A 125 -3.50 15.01 -6.25
C PRO A 125 -3.39 16.54 -6.30
N SER A 126 -4.40 17.22 -5.76
CA SER A 126 -4.44 18.68 -5.67
C SER A 126 -3.46 19.24 -4.61
N ALA A 127 -3.26 20.55 -4.62
CA ALA A 127 -2.24 21.26 -3.82
C ALA A 127 -2.36 21.08 -2.29
N LYS A 128 -3.54 20.76 -1.77
CA LYS A 128 -3.77 20.53 -0.33
C LYS A 128 -3.11 19.26 0.21
N TYR A 129 -2.82 18.29 -0.65
CA TYR A 129 -2.21 17.03 -0.23
C TYR A 129 -0.69 17.15 -0.14
N LYS A 130 -0.07 16.29 0.69
CA LYS A 130 1.40 16.15 0.73
C LYS A 130 1.95 15.78 -0.65
N THR A 131 3.12 16.28 -0.94
CA THR A 131 3.76 16.17 -2.25
C THR A 131 4.54 14.88 -2.47
N ASP A 132 4.80 14.11 -1.41
CA ASP A 132 5.54 12.85 -1.48
C ASP A 132 4.75 11.75 -2.21
N GLY A 133 5.47 10.81 -2.82
CA GLY A 133 4.91 9.67 -3.56
C GLY A 133 4.78 9.92 -5.06
N ASP A 134 5.39 9.03 -5.84
CA ASP A 134 5.48 9.10 -7.31
C ASP A 134 4.12 8.93 -8.00
N VAL A 135 3.37 7.90 -7.64
CA VAL A 135 2.10 7.58 -8.32
C VAL A 135 0.86 8.18 -7.65
N GLY A 136 1.05 9.01 -6.62
CA GLY A 136 -0.05 9.72 -5.99
C GLY A 136 -0.45 9.18 -4.62
N ILE A 137 -1.75 9.16 -4.36
CA ILE A 137 -2.35 8.82 -3.07
C ILE A 137 -3.36 7.70 -3.26
N ILE A 138 -3.32 6.72 -2.35
CA ILE A 138 -4.35 5.72 -2.16
C ILE A 138 -5.06 6.05 -0.85
N ASN A 139 -6.31 6.53 -0.92
CA ASN A 139 -7.12 6.85 0.24
C ASN A 139 -8.15 5.75 0.49
N ILE A 140 -8.07 5.11 1.64
CA ILE A 140 -9.00 4.07 2.06
C ILE A 140 -10.10 4.73 2.87
N VAL A 141 -11.32 4.68 2.36
CA VAL A 141 -12.51 5.22 3.03
C VAL A 141 -13.19 4.09 3.79
N THR A 142 -13.20 4.19 5.11
CA THR A 142 -13.78 3.15 5.96
C THR A 142 -15.30 3.28 6.06
N ARG A 143 -15.96 2.17 6.42
CA ARG A 143 -17.39 2.18 6.72
C ARG A 143 -17.63 2.89 8.04
N ARG A 144 -18.56 3.83 8.05
CA ARG A 144 -18.97 4.55 9.25
C ARG A 144 -20.45 4.26 9.56
N ALA A 145 -20.78 4.26 10.86
CA ALA A 145 -22.18 4.21 11.26
C ALA A 145 -22.86 5.53 10.93
N GLU A 146 -23.86 5.48 10.04
CA GLU A 146 -24.65 6.65 9.62
C GLU A 146 -25.88 6.88 10.49
N THR A 147 -26.32 5.86 11.25
CA THR A 147 -27.53 5.90 12.08
C THR A 147 -27.21 5.92 13.55
N GLU A 148 -28.09 6.50 14.36
CA GLU A 148 -28.01 6.41 15.82
C GLU A 148 -28.15 4.98 16.31
N GLY A 149 -27.46 4.65 17.41
CA GLY A 149 -27.45 3.35 18.04
C GLY A 149 -26.13 2.60 17.90
N TRP A 150 -26.20 1.30 18.11
CA TRP A 150 -25.06 0.38 18.05
C TRP A 150 -24.82 -0.10 16.64
N ASP A 151 -23.56 -0.09 16.24
CA ASP A 151 -23.04 -0.71 15.02
C ASP A 151 -21.85 -1.56 15.40
N VAL A 152 -21.93 -2.86 15.19
CA VAL A 152 -20.89 -3.83 15.56
C VAL A 152 -20.51 -4.64 14.33
N SER A 153 -19.22 -4.72 14.04
CA SER A 153 -18.67 -5.57 13.00
C SER A 153 -17.63 -6.52 13.58
N VAL A 154 -17.67 -7.77 13.14
CA VAL A 154 -16.68 -8.80 13.44
C VAL A 154 -16.34 -9.52 12.15
N ASN A 155 -15.06 -9.58 11.80
CA ASN A 155 -14.59 -10.21 10.60
C ASN A 155 -13.47 -11.19 10.94
N GLY A 156 -13.52 -12.38 10.35
CA GLY A 156 -12.49 -13.40 10.51
C GLY A 156 -12.08 -13.99 9.17
N MET A 157 -10.82 -14.39 9.05
CA MET A 157 -10.26 -15.01 7.86
C MET A 157 -9.26 -16.09 8.26
N ALA A 158 -9.27 -17.19 7.51
CA ALA A 158 -8.24 -18.22 7.56
C ALA A 158 -7.88 -18.68 6.15
N SER A 159 -6.63 -19.08 5.91
CA SER A 159 -6.20 -19.56 4.60
C SER A 159 -5.34 -20.81 4.66
N THR A 160 -5.19 -21.47 3.49
CA THR A 160 -4.31 -22.64 3.32
C THR A 160 -2.83 -22.30 3.54
N TRP A 161 -2.45 -21.02 3.45
CA TRP A 161 -1.09 -20.55 3.77
C TRP A 161 -0.89 -20.31 5.27
N ALA A 162 -1.79 -20.85 6.12
CA ALA A 162 -1.81 -20.61 7.57
C ALA A 162 -1.99 -19.14 7.96
N THR A 163 -2.47 -18.30 7.06
CA THR A 163 -2.84 -16.93 7.36
C THR A 163 -4.09 -16.93 8.23
N LEU A 164 -4.08 -16.14 9.29
CA LEU A 164 -5.21 -15.93 10.19
C LEU A 164 -5.38 -14.43 10.44
N SER A 165 -6.61 -13.94 10.35
CA SER A 165 -6.94 -12.56 10.73
C SER A 165 -8.27 -12.51 11.46
N LEU A 166 -8.35 -11.65 12.46
CA LEU A 166 -9.57 -11.32 13.19
C LEU A 166 -9.57 -9.82 13.44
N ASP A 167 -10.69 -9.16 13.10
CA ASP A 167 -10.93 -7.78 13.50
C ASP A 167 -12.34 -7.61 14.06
N ALA A 168 -12.48 -6.68 15.00
CA ALA A 168 -13.75 -6.31 15.59
C ALA A 168 -13.80 -4.80 15.82
N LYS A 169 -14.97 -4.20 15.56
CA LYS A 169 -15.24 -2.79 15.82
C LYS A 169 -16.64 -2.63 16.40
N ILE A 170 -16.72 -1.85 17.46
CA ILE A 170 -17.96 -1.43 18.10
C ILE A 170 -18.05 0.06 17.97
N ASN A 171 -19.18 0.58 17.50
CA ASN A 171 -19.45 1.99 17.36
C ASN A 171 -20.81 2.30 18.00
N TYR A 172 -20.87 3.36 18.78
CA TYR A 172 -22.13 3.86 19.39
C TYR A 172 -22.31 5.32 19.10
N ARG A 173 -23.43 5.63 18.44
CA ARG A 173 -23.82 7.00 18.11
C ARG A 173 -25.06 7.43 18.87
N MET A 174 -25.01 8.57 19.53
CA MET A 174 -26.13 9.18 20.26
C MET A 174 -26.12 10.70 20.03
N GLY A 175 -27.10 11.20 19.28
CA GLY A 175 -27.22 12.61 18.94
C GLY A 175 -25.96 13.14 18.25
N HIS A 176 -25.30 14.10 18.89
CA HIS A 176 -24.07 14.72 18.38
C HIS A 176 -22.80 13.95 18.68
N HIS A 177 -22.88 12.86 19.44
CA HIS A 177 -21.75 12.11 19.95
C HIS A 177 -21.62 10.77 19.23
N ASN A 178 -20.39 10.40 18.88
CA ASN A 178 -20.06 9.10 18.33
C ASN A 178 -18.79 8.59 19.01
N ILE A 179 -18.84 7.39 19.58
CA ILE A 179 -17.71 6.73 20.22
C ILE A 179 -17.49 5.40 19.52
N TYR A 180 -16.25 5.07 19.23
CA TYR A 180 -15.92 3.76 18.72
C TYR A 180 -14.68 3.18 19.38
N VAL A 181 -14.62 1.86 19.43
CA VAL A 181 -13.46 1.09 19.82
C VAL A 181 -13.35 -0.12 18.90
N GLY A 182 -12.15 -0.49 18.55
CA GLY A 182 -11.90 -1.65 17.69
C GLY A 182 -10.51 -2.21 17.91
N GLY A 183 -10.33 -3.43 17.45
CA GLY A 183 -9.03 -4.10 17.48
C GLY A 183 -8.90 -5.09 16.33
N GLN A 184 -7.68 -5.31 15.92
CA GLN A 184 -7.31 -6.22 14.84
C GLN A 184 -6.08 -7.04 15.25
N GLY A 185 -6.14 -8.34 14.95
CA GLY A 185 -5.00 -9.24 15.00
C GLY A 185 -4.89 -10.01 13.69
N SER A 186 -3.71 -10.03 13.08
CA SER A 186 -3.47 -10.80 11.87
C SER A 186 -2.08 -11.43 11.87
N ASP A 187 -1.98 -12.63 11.30
CA ASP A 187 -0.74 -13.33 10.99
C ASP A 187 -0.82 -13.77 9.52
N ILE A 188 -0.18 -13.01 8.63
CA ILE A 188 -0.21 -13.20 7.18
C ILE A 188 1.08 -13.90 6.79
N HIS A 189 0.96 -15.02 6.08
CA HIS A 189 2.08 -15.83 5.62
C HIS A 189 2.19 -15.77 4.10
N ASN A 190 3.39 -15.42 3.61
CA ASN A 190 3.79 -15.53 2.22
C ASN A 190 5.02 -16.43 2.13
N LYS A 191 4.93 -17.48 1.34
CA LYS A 191 6.03 -18.41 1.10
C LYS A 191 6.15 -18.72 -0.38
N SER A 192 7.38 -18.67 -0.89
CA SER A 192 7.70 -18.95 -2.28
C SER A 192 8.87 -19.92 -2.40
N GLN A 193 8.87 -20.70 -3.47
CA GLN A 193 10.06 -21.38 -3.98
C GLN A 193 10.92 -20.33 -4.68
N PHE A 194 12.22 -20.39 -4.44
CA PHE A 194 13.21 -19.47 -4.98
C PHE A 194 14.36 -20.25 -5.59
N GLN A 195 14.71 -19.90 -6.81
CA GLN A 195 15.90 -20.38 -7.48
C GLN A 195 16.65 -19.21 -8.08
N GLN A 196 17.96 -19.21 -7.97
CA GLN A 196 18.81 -18.17 -8.55
C GLN A 196 20.10 -18.78 -9.08
N GLU A 197 20.44 -18.44 -10.30
CA GLU A 197 21.76 -18.64 -10.86
C GLU A 197 22.46 -17.29 -10.93
N LYS A 198 23.66 -17.19 -10.37
CA LYS A 198 24.44 -15.95 -10.32
C LYS A 198 25.85 -16.21 -10.80
N PHE A 199 26.32 -15.40 -11.73
CA PHE A 199 27.71 -15.37 -12.18
C PHE A 199 28.31 -14.02 -11.78
N THR A 200 29.46 -14.05 -11.11
CA THR A 200 30.19 -12.84 -10.67
C THR A 200 31.66 -12.94 -11.03
N THR A 201 32.26 -11.82 -11.37
CA THR A 201 33.73 -11.70 -11.54
C THR A 201 34.23 -10.55 -10.70
N ALA A 202 35.15 -10.83 -9.78
CA ALA A 202 35.78 -9.85 -8.91
C ALA A 202 37.24 -10.22 -8.67
N GLY A 203 38.16 -9.22 -8.64
CA GLY A 203 39.57 -9.45 -8.35
C GLY A 203 40.29 -10.40 -9.30
N GLY A 204 39.80 -10.61 -10.53
CA GLY A 204 40.36 -11.56 -11.51
C GLY A 204 39.90 -13.01 -11.32
N ALA A 205 39.05 -13.30 -10.31
CA ALA A 205 38.40 -14.58 -10.10
C ALA A 205 36.91 -14.51 -10.49
N SER A 206 36.34 -15.63 -10.91
CA SER A 206 34.93 -15.72 -11.25
C SER A 206 34.28 -16.84 -10.45
N ALA A 207 33.02 -16.64 -10.07
CA ALA A 207 32.20 -17.65 -9.46
C ALA A 207 30.85 -17.77 -10.16
N ARG A 208 30.37 -18.98 -10.29
CA ARG A 208 28.99 -19.32 -10.61
C ARG A 208 28.37 -19.92 -9.37
N SER A 209 27.32 -19.33 -8.85
CA SER A 209 26.58 -19.85 -7.72
C SER A 209 25.13 -20.15 -8.14
N PHE A 210 24.65 -21.30 -7.72
CA PHE A 210 23.27 -21.71 -7.86
C PHE A 210 22.65 -21.81 -6.47
N ALA A 211 21.52 -21.15 -6.25
CA ALA A 211 20.75 -21.19 -5.02
C ALA A 211 19.39 -21.82 -5.30
N ASP A 212 18.99 -22.80 -4.51
CA ASP A 212 17.67 -23.41 -4.55
C ASP A 212 17.10 -23.54 -3.15
N GLY A 213 15.85 -23.12 -2.96
CA GLY A 213 15.23 -23.21 -1.65
C GLY A 213 13.90 -22.49 -1.53
N THR A 214 13.64 -22.01 -0.33
CA THR A 214 12.40 -21.31 -0.04
C THR A 214 12.65 -19.95 0.60
N ARG A 215 11.86 -18.95 0.22
CA ARG A 215 11.80 -17.66 0.89
C ARG A 215 10.42 -17.43 1.51
N PHE A 216 10.39 -16.71 2.60
CA PHE A 216 9.16 -16.29 3.26
C PHE A 216 9.21 -14.83 3.69
N ARG A 217 8.03 -14.18 3.68
CA ARG A 217 7.85 -12.84 4.23
C ARG A 217 6.48 -12.79 4.90
N ASN A 218 6.48 -12.77 6.22
CA ASN A 218 5.26 -12.80 7.01
C ASN A 218 5.00 -11.44 7.65
N PHE A 219 3.72 -11.15 7.93
CA PHE A 219 3.31 -9.92 8.59
C PHE A 219 2.38 -10.27 9.75
N ARG A 220 2.81 -9.95 10.96
CA ARG A 220 1.97 -10.06 12.16
C ARG A 220 1.62 -8.67 12.64
N THR A 221 0.32 -8.42 12.81
CA THR A 221 -0.19 -7.11 13.18
C THR A 221 -1.18 -7.25 14.32
N TYR A 222 -0.98 -6.49 15.37
CA TYR A 222 -1.89 -6.40 16.52
C TYR A 222 -2.09 -4.92 16.82
N ILE A 223 -3.29 -4.39 16.51
CA ILE A 223 -3.60 -2.96 16.62
C ILE A 223 -4.92 -2.80 17.35
N GLY A 224 -4.92 -1.91 18.34
CA GLY A 224 -6.11 -1.37 18.97
C GLY A 224 -6.34 0.06 18.54
N GLN A 225 -7.60 0.45 18.39
CA GLN A 225 -7.98 1.82 18.03
C GLN A 225 -9.25 2.24 18.76
N GLY A 226 -9.36 3.52 19.03
CA GLY A 226 -10.55 4.11 19.61
C GLY A 226 -10.66 5.58 19.26
N GLY A 227 -11.88 6.08 19.25
CA GLY A 227 -12.06 7.48 18.93
C GLY A 227 -13.41 8.01 19.41
N TYR A 228 -13.45 9.34 19.45
CA TYR A 228 -14.62 10.12 19.81
C TYR A 228 -14.87 11.19 18.77
N GLU A 229 -16.09 11.36 18.32
CA GLU A 229 -16.52 12.43 17.43
C GLU A 229 -17.69 13.18 18.06
N PHE A 230 -17.58 14.51 18.09
CA PHE A 230 -18.65 15.43 18.43
C PHE A 230 -18.98 16.29 17.21
N ASN A 231 -20.25 16.32 16.80
CA ASN A 231 -20.67 17.03 15.59
C ASN A 231 -22.06 17.69 15.77
N THR A 232 -22.07 19.03 15.84
CA THR A 232 -23.30 19.86 15.93
C THR A 232 -23.75 20.37 14.57
N GLY A 233 -23.00 20.11 13.49
CA GLY A 233 -23.18 20.75 12.20
C GLY A 233 -22.40 22.06 12.05
N TRP A 234 -22.17 22.81 13.10
CA TRP A 234 -21.31 24.02 13.14
C TRP A 234 -19.89 23.70 13.63
N HIS A 235 -19.79 22.80 14.58
CA HIS A 235 -18.54 22.36 15.19
C HIS A 235 -18.41 20.86 15.07
N ARG A 236 -17.28 20.42 14.53
CA ARG A 236 -16.91 19.02 14.51
C ARG A 236 -15.56 18.85 15.17
N LEU A 237 -15.51 18.04 16.21
CA LEU A 237 -14.28 17.60 16.86
C LEU A 237 -14.17 16.07 16.68
N ALA A 238 -13.03 15.59 16.20
CA ALA A 238 -12.71 14.17 16.17
C ALA A 238 -11.36 13.93 16.85
N ILE A 239 -11.34 12.94 17.74
CA ILE A 239 -10.13 12.48 18.44
C ILE A 239 -10.00 11.00 18.15
N ASP A 240 -8.86 10.58 17.60
CA ASP A 240 -8.58 9.19 17.29
C ASP A 240 -7.26 8.78 17.95
N LEU A 241 -7.27 7.63 18.59
CA LEU A 241 -6.11 6.98 19.20
C LEU A 241 -5.92 5.61 18.57
N GLN A 242 -4.69 5.28 18.25
CA GLN A 242 -4.31 3.98 17.72
C GLN A 242 -2.98 3.56 18.32
N GLY A 243 -2.88 2.29 18.70
CA GLY A 243 -1.63 1.74 19.19
C GLY A 243 -1.54 0.26 18.92
N GLY A 244 -0.31 -0.24 18.81
CA GLY A 244 -0.13 -1.65 18.52
C GLY A 244 1.30 -2.07 18.26
N ARG A 245 1.41 -3.29 17.74
CA ARG A 245 2.68 -3.93 17.41
C ARG A 245 2.56 -4.58 16.04
N THR A 246 3.56 -4.35 15.19
CA THR A 246 3.76 -5.12 13.96
C THR A 246 5.06 -5.92 14.07
N ILE A 247 5.09 -7.12 13.49
CA ILE A 247 6.27 -7.98 13.41
C ILE A 247 6.35 -8.44 11.95
N ASN A 248 7.49 -8.22 11.33
CA ASN A 248 7.74 -8.59 9.94
C ASN A 248 8.90 -9.60 9.87
N PRO A 249 8.67 -10.89 10.17
CA PRO A 249 9.68 -11.91 10.00
C PRO A 249 9.79 -12.28 8.51
N ARG A 250 11.00 -12.23 7.99
CA ARG A 250 11.33 -12.65 6.63
C ARG A 250 12.61 -13.47 6.63
N GLY A 251 12.86 -14.21 5.55
CA GLY A 251 14.09 -14.97 5.43
C GLY A 251 13.98 -16.06 4.36
N GLY A 252 14.98 -16.91 4.33
CA GLY A 252 15.07 -18.03 3.41
C GLY A 252 15.89 -19.17 3.98
N ASP A 253 15.64 -20.34 3.45
CA ASP A 253 16.46 -21.54 3.62
C ASP A 253 16.86 -21.97 2.21
N MET A 254 18.18 -21.89 1.89
CA MET A 254 18.73 -22.06 0.56
C MET A 254 19.89 -23.05 0.57
N LEU A 255 19.91 -23.95 -0.38
CA LEU A 255 21.11 -24.70 -0.73
C LEU A 255 21.87 -23.91 -1.79
N TYR A 256 23.12 -23.55 -1.49
CA TYR A 256 24.03 -22.91 -2.43
C TYR A 256 25.06 -23.92 -2.95
N GLU A 257 25.19 -23.98 -4.27
CA GLU A 257 26.28 -24.66 -4.96
C GLU A 257 27.14 -23.60 -5.65
N THR A 258 28.43 -23.52 -5.30
CA THR A 258 29.32 -22.50 -5.87
C THR A 258 30.47 -23.16 -6.62
N GLU A 259 30.67 -22.79 -7.86
CA GLU A 259 31.79 -23.20 -8.72
C GLU A 259 32.76 -22.02 -8.87
N LEU A 260 34.04 -22.25 -8.59
CA LEU A 260 35.09 -21.23 -8.72
C LEU A 260 35.94 -21.47 -9.97
N ASN A 261 36.17 -20.44 -10.81
CA ASN A 261 37.07 -20.45 -11.95
C ASN A 261 38.41 -19.74 -11.59
N PRO A 262 39.60 -20.22 -11.99
CA PRO A 262 39.86 -20.79 -13.30
C PRO A 262 39.82 -22.31 -13.44
N ASN A 263 39.64 -23.05 -12.40
CA ASN A 263 39.81 -24.51 -12.49
C ASN A 263 38.52 -25.34 -12.40
N LEU A 264 37.30 -24.73 -12.39
CA LEU A 264 36.00 -25.41 -12.24
C LEU A 264 36.02 -26.54 -11.17
N SER A 265 36.83 -26.34 -10.11
CA SER A 265 36.75 -27.21 -8.95
C SER A 265 35.36 -27.06 -8.36
N LEU A 266 34.70 -28.18 -8.07
CA LEU A 266 33.46 -28.23 -7.34
C LEU A 266 33.63 -27.30 -6.11
N GLY A 267 32.92 -26.18 -6.14
CA GLY A 267 32.89 -25.26 -5.05
C GLY A 267 32.15 -25.89 -3.89
N GLU A 268 32.18 -25.22 -2.79
CA GLU A 268 31.51 -25.63 -1.57
C GLU A 268 29.99 -25.67 -1.77
N VAL A 269 29.38 -26.74 -1.30
CA VAL A 269 27.93 -26.84 -1.15
C VAL A 269 27.59 -26.44 0.26
N MET A 270 26.77 -25.40 0.42
CA MET A 270 26.45 -24.84 1.72
C MET A 270 24.93 -24.63 1.89
N ASP A 271 24.44 -24.90 3.08
CA ASP A 271 23.10 -24.53 3.52
C ASP A 271 23.12 -23.13 4.11
N SER A 272 22.28 -22.23 3.55
CA SER A 272 22.07 -20.88 4.10
C SER A 272 20.76 -20.78 4.84
N HIS A 273 20.84 -20.18 6.00
CA HIS A 273 19.68 -19.83 6.80
C HIS A 273 19.69 -18.33 7.08
N ASP A 274 18.84 -17.61 6.35
CA ASP A 274 18.67 -16.17 6.48
C ASP A 274 17.41 -15.87 7.30
N ARG A 275 17.56 -15.06 8.33
CA ARG A 275 16.47 -14.65 9.24
C ARG A 275 16.56 -13.15 9.49
N TYR A 276 15.44 -12.50 9.28
CA TYR A 276 15.25 -11.10 9.58
C TYR A 276 13.96 -10.95 10.37
N LYS A 277 14.00 -10.20 11.46
CA LYS A 277 12.82 -9.97 12.28
C LYS A 277 12.78 -8.53 12.76
N LEU A 278 11.93 -7.75 12.10
CA LEU A 278 11.64 -6.39 12.52
C LEU A 278 10.39 -6.38 13.40
N THR A 279 10.53 -5.86 14.59
CA THR A 279 9.43 -5.60 15.52
C THR A 279 9.24 -4.10 15.66
N LYS A 280 8.03 -3.61 15.40
CA LYS A 280 7.66 -2.21 15.51
C LYS A 280 6.52 -2.05 16.50
N TYR A 281 6.71 -1.20 17.49
CA TYR A 281 5.65 -0.71 18.36
C TYR A 281 5.25 0.67 17.86
N LEU A 282 3.95 0.91 17.70
CA LEU A 282 3.43 2.16 17.19
C LEU A 282 2.38 2.74 18.14
N PHE A 283 2.38 4.04 18.24
CA PHE A 283 1.32 4.82 18.85
C PHE A 283 1.03 6.05 18.00
N GLN A 284 -0.24 6.33 17.76
CA GLN A 284 -0.69 7.51 17.03
C GLN A 284 -1.88 8.13 17.72
N ALA A 285 -1.84 9.45 17.88
CA ALA A 285 -2.96 10.26 18.31
C ALA A 285 -3.27 11.33 17.25
N SER A 286 -4.53 11.57 16.96
CA SER A 286 -4.92 12.67 16.10
C SER A 286 -6.11 13.44 16.67
N VAL A 287 -6.12 14.75 16.43
CA VAL A 287 -7.19 15.66 16.80
C VAL A 287 -7.52 16.51 15.58
N ASP A 288 -8.76 16.46 15.15
CA ASP A 288 -9.29 17.26 14.06
C ASP A 288 -10.43 18.14 14.59
N TYR A 289 -10.38 19.39 14.30
CA TYR A 289 -11.44 20.35 14.63
C TYR A 289 -11.83 21.14 13.40
N THR A 290 -13.12 21.15 13.09
CA THR A 290 -13.67 21.97 12.01
C THR A 290 -14.74 22.89 12.57
N TRP A 291 -14.60 24.18 12.31
CA TRP A 291 -15.57 25.21 12.64
C TRP A 291 -16.18 25.78 11.37
N LYS A 292 -17.46 25.54 11.17
CA LYS A 292 -18.26 26.12 10.11
C LYS A 292 -18.68 27.54 10.49
N LEU A 293 -18.28 28.51 9.70
CA LEU A 293 -18.42 29.93 10.04
C LEU A 293 -19.78 30.52 9.67
N ASN A 294 -20.42 29.94 8.63
CA ASN A 294 -21.71 30.42 8.14
C ASN A 294 -22.46 29.32 7.36
N GLU A 295 -23.68 29.60 6.96
CA GLU A 295 -24.53 28.69 6.18
C GLU A 295 -24.05 28.44 4.75
N ARG A 296 -23.18 29.29 4.20
CA ARG A 296 -22.54 29.06 2.87
C ARG A 296 -21.55 27.93 2.91
N GLY A 297 -21.08 27.50 4.12
CA GLY A 297 -20.12 26.45 4.30
C GLY A 297 -18.68 26.92 4.41
N ASP A 298 -18.44 28.22 4.64
CA ASP A 298 -17.11 28.72 4.98
C ASP A 298 -16.65 28.05 6.27
N GLU A 299 -15.41 27.52 6.29
CA GLU A 299 -14.94 26.77 7.45
C GLU A 299 -13.44 26.97 7.72
N ILE A 300 -13.09 26.87 8.97
CA ILE A 300 -11.70 26.73 9.44
C ILE A 300 -11.53 25.30 9.94
N SER A 301 -10.49 24.63 9.48
CA SER A 301 -10.15 23.29 9.93
C SER A 301 -8.72 23.26 10.48
N LEU A 302 -8.59 22.69 11.67
CA LEU A 302 -7.31 22.38 12.31
C LEU A 302 -7.19 20.86 12.41
N SER A 303 -6.08 20.32 11.94
CA SER A 303 -5.75 18.91 12.07
C SER A 303 -4.38 18.77 12.71
N ASN A 304 -4.24 17.88 13.67
CA ASN A 304 -2.98 17.57 14.29
C ASN A 304 -2.85 16.07 14.47
N ARG A 305 -1.69 15.51 14.11
CA ARG A 305 -1.35 14.12 14.29
C ARG A 305 0.03 14.00 14.91
N LEU A 306 0.14 13.22 15.96
CA LEU A 306 1.38 12.83 16.60
C LEU A 306 1.53 11.31 16.47
N ARG A 307 2.68 10.83 16.01
CA ARG A 307 3.01 9.43 15.94
C ARG A 307 4.37 9.19 16.60
N TYR A 308 4.44 8.13 17.34
CA TYR A 308 5.67 7.56 17.89
C TYR A 308 5.78 6.10 17.46
N ASP A 309 6.90 5.75 16.89
CA ASP A 309 7.25 4.36 16.57
C ASP A 309 8.58 4.02 17.25
N ARG A 310 8.65 2.83 17.80
CA ARG A 310 9.90 2.22 18.21
C ARG A 310 10.11 0.97 17.39
N PHE A 311 11.18 0.94 16.63
CA PHE A 311 11.68 -0.27 16.01
C PHE A 311 12.64 -0.95 16.97
N SER A 312 12.51 -2.25 17.03
CA SER A 312 13.46 -3.13 17.69
C SER A 312 13.68 -4.26 16.72
N GLU A 313 14.76 -4.18 16.00
CA GLU A 313 15.23 -5.28 15.21
C GLU A 313 15.92 -6.26 16.14
N GLU A 314 15.29 -7.42 16.34
CA GLU A 314 15.89 -8.41 17.24
C GLU A 314 17.18 -8.93 16.65
N TYR A 315 17.23 -9.17 15.34
CA TYR A 315 18.46 -9.43 14.57
C TYR A 315 18.16 -9.60 13.07
N THR A 316 19.15 -9.25 12.24
CA THR A 316 19.33 -9.78 10.89
C THR A 316 20.39 -10.85 10.95
N GLU A 317 20.07 -12.10 10.72
CA GLU A 317 20.99 -13.21 10.81
C GLU A 317 21.10 -13.92 9.46
N SER A 318 22.33 -14.06 8.96
CA SER A 318 22.65 -14.85 7.78
C SER A 318 23.75 -15.81 8.12
N ASN A 319 23.48 -17.10 7.99
CA ASN A 319 24.40 -18.18 8.37
C ASN A 319 24.60 -19.16 7.24
N MET A 320 25.85 -19.59 7.04
CA MET A 320 26.24 -20.62 6.10
C MET A 320 26.74 -21.85 6.87
N PHE A 321 26.19 -23.01 6.54
CA PHE A 321 26.55 -24.30 7.12
C PHE A 321 27.08 -25.23 6.03
N ASN A 322 28.09 -26.03 6.36
CA ASN A 322 28.50 -27.12 5.51
C ASN A 322 27.47 -28.28 5.56
N LEU A 323 27.61 -29.27 4.71
CA LEU A 323 26.69 -30.44 4.68
C LEU A 323 26.75 -31.29 5.95
N ALA A 324 27.77 -31.12 6.79
CA ALA A 324 27.84 -31.76 8.12
C ALA A 324 27.06 -30.96 9.20
N GLY A 325 26.49 -29.80 8.86
CA GLY A 325 25.75 -28.95 9.77
C GLY A 325 26.65 -28.05 10.65
N GLU A 326 27.93 -27.90 10.31
CA GLU A 326 28.84 -27.00 11.00
C GLU A 326 28.73 -25.60 10.39
N ARG A 327 28.61 -24.56 11.27
CA ARG A 327 28.56 -23.18 10.80
C ARG A 327 29.95 -22.76 10.31
N MET A 328 30.05 -22.44 9.06
CA MET A 328 31.28 -21.98 8.40
C MET A 328 31.40 -20.47 8.47
N GLU A 329 30.29 -19.78 8.23
CA GLU A 329 30.21 -18.32 8.22
C GLU A 329 28.89 -17.83 8.81
N GLY A 330 28.85 -16.57 9.25
CA GLY A 330 27.64 -15.96 9.77
C GLY A 330 27.78 -14.49 10.08
N THR A 331 26.68 -13.77 9.92
CA THR A 331 26.55 -12.38 10.32
C THR A 331 25.32 -12.19 11.19
N ARG A 332 25.37 -11.28 12.15
CA ARG A 332 24.21 -10.79 12.91
C ARG A 332 24.28 -9.28 13.00
N GLY A 333 23.29 -8.62 12.42
CA GLY A 333 23.07 -7.19 12.56
C GLY A 333 21.97 -6.91 13.59
N TYR A 334 22.10 -5.82 14.31
CA TYR A 334 21.09 -5.31 15.23
C TYR A 334 20.87 -3.84 14.97
N GLU A 335 19.61 -3.45 14.89
CA GLU A 335 19.23 -2.06 14.67
C GLU A 335 18.11 -1.69 15.65
N THR A 336 18.26 -0.54 16.28
CA THR A 336 17.27 0.01 17.20
C THR A 336 16.96 1.43 16.79
N GLU A 337 15.70 1.75 16.58
CA GLU A 337 15.27 3.06 16.09
C GLU A 337 14.06 3.59 16.87
N HIS A 338 14.04 4.90 17.05
CA HIS A 338 12.95 5.66 17.62
C HIS A 338 12.52 6.74 16.65
N HIS A 339 11.24 6.72 16.25
CA HIS A 339 10.70 7.67 15.30
C HIS A 339 9.63 8.55 15.96
N TRP A 340 9.73 9.85 15.71
CA TRP A 340 8.67 10.80 15.99
C TRP A 340 8.22 11.48 14.71
N ASP A 341 6.91 11.52 14.49
CA ASP A 341 6.29 12.17 13.34
C ASP A 341 5.14 13.03 13.83
N CYS A 342 5.19 14.33 13.54
CA CYS A 342 4.14 15.29 13.87
C CYS A 342 3.70 16.01 12.60
N ASP A 343 2.39 16.01 12.35
CA ASP A 343 1.74 16.77 11.29
C ASP A 343 0.72 17.72 11.89
N GLY A 344 0.89 19.02 11.65
CA GLY A 344 -0.09 20.05 11.94
C GLY A 344 -0.55 20.72 10.65
N ALA A 345 -1.85 20.89 10.48
CA ALA A 345 -2.43 21.58 9.33
C ALA A 345 -3.54 22.52 9.76
N LEU A 346 -3.53 23.73 9.20
CA LEU A 346 -4.59 24.72 9.32
C LEU A 346 -5.09 25.06 7.92
N SER A 347 -6.39 25.01 7.70
CA SER A 347 -6.99 25.42 6.44
C SER A 347 -8.20 26.33 6.64
N TYR A 348 -8.38 27.24 5.70
CA TYR A 348 -9.55 28.10 5.57
C TYR A 348 -10.19 27.90 4.23
N LYS A 349 -11.47 27.50 4.21
CA LYS A 349 -12.27 27.33 3.01
C LYS A 349 -13.29 28.46 2.92
N LEU A 350 -13.28 29.18 1.81
CA LEU A 350 -14.17 30.30 1.48
C LEU A 350 -15.05 29.95 0.27
N HIS A 351 -16.36 29.93 0.44
CA HIS A 351 -17.33 29.84 -0.64
C HIS A 351 -17.62 31.23 -1.23
N TYR A 352 -16.85 31.65 -2.21
CA TYR A 352 -17.04 32.98 -2.85
C TYR A 352 -18.20 32.98 -3.85
N ARG A 353 -18.66 31.79 -4.29
CA ARG A 353 -19.86 31.53 -5.11
C ARG A 353 -20.50 30.21 -4.65
N PRO A 354 -21.77 29.93 -5.05
CA PRO A 354 -22.44 28.66 -4.68
C PRO A 354 -21.65 27.38 -5.09
N GLN A 355 -20.85 27.47 -6.14
CA GLN A 355 -20.02 26.39 -6.66
C GLN A 355 -18.51 26.73 -6.66
N GLY A 356 -18.15 27.95 -6.25
CA GLY A 356 -16.79 28.45 -6.22
C GLY A 356 -16.21 28.43 -4.81
N ILE A 357 -15.11 27.71 -4.64
CA ILE A 357 -14.41 27.53 -3.36
C ILE A 357 -12.96 27.96 -3.53
N LEU A 358 -12.51 28.83 -2.64
CA LEU A 358 -11.09 29.13 -2.42
C LEU A 358 -10.66 28.47 -1.12
N GLU A 359 -9.63 27.65 -1.16
CA GLU A 359 -9.04 27.00 0.01
C GLU A 359 -7.60 27.51 0.17
N LEU A 360 -7.29 28.04 1.35
CA LEU A 360 -5.95 28.45 1.76
C LEU A 360 -5.53 27.58 2.94
N GLY A 361 -4.29 27.17 2.96
CA GLY A 361 -3.83 26.38 4.10
C GLY A 361 -2.32 26.45 4.32
N SER A 362 -1.96 26.11 5.55
CA SER A 362 -0.57 25.90 5.96
C SER A 362 -0.42 24.53 6.61
N GLN A 363 0.73 23.93 6.47
CA GLN A 363 1.04 22.63 7.04
C GLN A 363 2.47 22.61 7.55
N TYR A 364 2.68 22.06 8.72
CA TYR A 364 3.98 21.76 9.29
C TYR A 364 4.10 20.25 9.52
N THR A 365 5.13 19.64 8.96
CA THR A 365 5.46 18.25 9.17
C THR A 365 6.87 18.17 9.73
N THR A 366 7.06 17.42 10.80
CA THR A 366 8.40 17.05 11.27
C THR A 366 8.47 15.54 11.45
N TYR A 367 9.54 14.97 10.98
CA TYR A 367 9.92 13.57 11.15
C TYR A 367 11.31 13.54 11.76
N SER A 368 11.51 12.83 12.84
CA SER A 368 12.81 12.59 13.43
C SER A 368 12.99 11.11 13.72
N GLU A 369 14.19 10.65 13.53
CA GLU A 369 14.62 9.28 13.72
C GLU A 369 15.99 9.26 14.33
N GLU A 370 16.16 8.45 15.38
CA GLU A 370 17.43 8.23 16.04
C GLU A 370 17.60 6.75 16.33
N GLY A 371 18.81 6.25 16.16
CA GLY A 371 19.09 4.84 16.38
C GLY A 371 20.56 4.50 16.30
N ASP A 372 20.81 3.21 16.32
CA ASP A 372 22.15 2.66 16.16
C ASP A 372 22.12 1.33 15.41
N TYR A 373 23.14 1.11 14.60
CA TYR A 373 23.40 -0.15 13.92
C TYR A 373 24.65 -0.82 14.51
N ARG A 374 24.58 -2.13 14.77
CA ARG A 374 25.69 -2.97 15.27
C ARG A 374 25.70 -4.28 14.50
N ILE A 375 26.91 -4.79 14.26
CA ILE A 375 27.08 -6.07 13.56
C ILE A 375 28.15 -6.92 14.24
N CYS A 376 27.97 -8.24 14.24
CA CYS A 376 28.99 -9.20 14.61
C CYS A 376 29.13 -10.27 13.54
N TYR A 377 30.35 -10.78 13.39
CA TYR A 377 30.68 -11.84 12.45
C TYR A 377 31.04 -13.12 13.17
N TRP A 378 30.71 -14.26 12.55
CA TRP A 378 31.11 -15.56 13.02
C TRP A 378 32.63 -15.73 12.90
N ASN A 379 33.27 -16.06 14.00
CA ASN A 379 34.69 -16.40 14.03
C ASN A 379 34.83 -17.93 14.08
N LEU A 380 35.21 -18.56 12.98
CA LEU A 380 35.27 -20.00 12.85
C LEU A 380 36.27 -20.66 13.85
N PRO A 381 37.48 -20.14 14.10
CA PRO A 381 38.40 -20.70 15.09
C PRO A 381 37.84 -20.73 16.50
N THR A 382 37.13 -19.69 16.92
CA THR A 382 36.59 -19.61 18.30
C THR A 382 35.17 -20.12 18.40
N GLN A 383 34.48 -20.36 17.29
CA GLN A 383 33.08 -20.73 17.19
C GLN A 383 32.14 -19.76 17.94
N GLN A 384 32.44 -18.46 17.84
CA GLN A 384 31.66 -17.40 18.49
C GLN A 384 31.43 -16.22 17.53
N PHE A 385 30.35 -15.48 17.76
CA PHE A 385 30.13 -14.20 17.10
C PHE A 385 30.97 -13.12 17.78
N VAL A 386 31.73 -12.36 17.00
CA VAL A 386 32.61 -11.28 17.45
C VAL A 386 32.08 -9.96 16.94
N TRP A 387 31.83 -9.02 17.85
CA TRP A 387 31.37 -7.68 17.52
C TRP A 387 32.42 -6.92 16.71
N GLN A 388 31.94 -6.13 15.74
CA GLN A 388 32.75 -5.24 14.92
C GLN A 388 32.51 -3.81 15.41
N ASP A 389 33.29 -3.40 16.43
CA ASP A 389 33.12 -2.08 17.06
C ASP A 389 33.46 -0.92 16.12
N ASP A 390 34.27 -1.16 15.09
CA ASP A 390 34.63 -0.22 14.01
C ASP A 390 33.48 0.00 13.01
N LEU A 391 32.49 -0.90 13.00
CA LEU A 391 31.27 -0.78 12.17
C LEU A 391 30.06 -0.30 12.97
N TYR A 392 30.24 0.10 14.23
CA TYR A 392 29.17 0.71 15.01
C TYR A 392 28.78 2.06 14.45
N ALA A 393 27.49 2.21 14.06
CA ALA A 393 26.99 3.41 13.39
C ALA A 393 25.74 3.96 14.11
N PRO A 394 25.95 4.87 15.09
CA PRO A 394 24.82 5.65 15.61
C PRO A 394 24.40 6.69 14.59
N PHE A 395 23.11 6.98 14.52
CA PHE A 395 22.57 7.96 13.60
C PHE A 395 21.47 8.82 14.21
N TYR A 396 21.37 10.04 13.71
CA TYR A 396 20.28 10.96 13.95
C TYR A 396 19.81 11.56 12.62
N TYR A 397 18.51 11.56 12.39
CA TYR A 397 17.90 12.14 11.23
C TYR A 397 16.70 12.99 11.60
N ARG A 398 16.57 14.18 10.99
CA ARG A 398 15.44 15.05 11.16
C ARG A 398 15.06 15.73 9.85
N ARG A 399 13.81 15.58 9.45
CA ARG A 399 13.22 16.30 8.31
C ARG A 399 12.07 17.16 8.78
N GLN A 400 12.09 18.44 8.39
CA GLN A 400 10.99 19.37 8.63
C GLN A 400 10.53 19.92 7.30
N VAL A 401 9.21 20.02 7.11
CA VAL A 401 8.60 20.60 5.92
C VAL A 401 7.57 21.64 6.37
N ILE A 402 7.81 22.89 6.02
CA ILE A 402 6.90 24.01 6.24
C ILE A 402 6.23 24.29 4.90
N SER A 403 4.91 24.21 4.85
CA SER A 403 4.17 24.32 3.60
C SER A 403 3.09 25.37 3.67
N GLY A 404 2.85 26.03 2.54
CA GLY A 404 1.69 26.88 2.31
C GLY A 404 1.03 26.52 0.98
N TYR A 405 -0.30 26.52 0.91
CA TYR A 405 -1.00 26.29 -0.35
C TYR A 405 -2.21 27.19 -0.52
N ALA A 406 -2.53 27.45 -1.79
CA ALA A 406 -3.77 28.07 -2.23
C ALA A 406 -4.38 27.22 -3.36
N GLN A 407 -5.68 26.98 -3.30
CA GLN A 407 -6.41 26.18 -4.27
C GLN A 407 -7.77 26.79 -4.55
N VAL A 408 -8.15 26.86 -5.81
CA VAL A 408 -9.47 27.31 -6.25
C VAL A 408 -10.18 26.17 -6.99
N ASN A 409 -11.41 25.89 -6.60
CA ASN A 409 -12.30 24.96 -7.28
C ASN A 409 -13.57 25.69 -7.66
N ASP A 410 -14.01 25.57 -8.92
CA ASP A 410 -15.24 26.20 -9.37
C ASP A 410 -15.86 25.45 -10.58
N ARG A 411 -17.11 25.77 -10.86
CA ARG A 411 -17.86 25.26 -12.01
C ARG A 411 -18.55 26.37 -12.77
N ILE A 412 -18.32 26.44 -14.07
CA ILE A 412 -18.91 27.40 -14.98
C ILE A 412 -19.60 26.64 -16.10
N GLY A 413 -20.93 26.47 -15.99
CA GLY A 413 -21.69 25.67 -16.94
C GLY A 413 -21.20 24.20 -17.01
N PRO A 414 -20.80 23.69 -18.19
CA PRO A 414 -20.30 22.32 -18.34
C PRO A 414 -18.85 22.13 -17.89
N LEU A 415 -18.14 23.22 -17.61
CA LEU A 415 -16.74 23.25 -17.24
C LEU A 415 -16.61 23.28 -15.73
N GLN A 416 -15.88 22.30 -15.17
CA GLN A 416 -15.43 22.29 -13.77
C GLN A 416 -13.91 22.34 -13.75
N PHE A 417 -13.33 23.12 -12.84
CA PHE A 417 -11.89 23.21 -12.70
C PHE A 417 -11.46 23.25 -11.23
N ASP A 418 -10.26 22.78 -10.97
CA ASP A 418 -9.53 22.85 -9.73
C ASP A 418 -8.10 23.24 -10.06
N ALA A 419 -7.59 24.31 -9.48
CA ALA A 419 -6.21 24.75 -9.68
C ALA A 419 -5.59 25.20 -8.37
N GLY A 420 -4.37 24.75 -8.11
CA GLY A 420 -3.69 25.05 -6.86
C GLY A 420 -2.17 25.14 -7.02
N LEU A 421 -1.59 25.85 -6.07
CA LEU A 421 -0.14 25.96 -5.92
C LEU A 421 0.22 25.70 -4.46
N ARG A 422 1.18 24.84 -4.24
CA ARG A 422 1.79 24.57 -2.94
C ARG A 422 3.27 24.92 -2.98
N VAL A 423 3.75 25.49 -1.88
CA VAL A 423 5.16 25.79 -1.63
C VAL A 423 5.59 24.99 -0.43
N ASP A 424 6.64 24.19 -0.56
CA ASP A 424 7.28 23.47 0.53
C ASP A 424 8.67 24.05 0.79
N HIS A 425 8.96 24.44 2.04
CA HIS A 425 10.30 24.72 2.50
C HIS A 425 10.79 23.56 3.35
N LEU A 426 11.87 22.92 2.92
CA LEU A 426 12.41 21.71 3.51
C LEU A 426 13.70 22.02 4.26
N ILE A 427 13.84 21.43 5.44
CA ILE A 427 15.04 21.36 6.26
C ILE A 427 15.31 19.88 6.53
N ASP A 428 16.45 19.37 6.09
CA ASP A 428 16.82 17.95 6.12
C ASP A 428 18.21 17.82 6.74
N ASP A 429 18.26 17.36 7.98
CA ASP A 429 19.48 17.21 8.78
C ASP A 429 19.70 15.71 9.07
N MET A 430 20.89 15.21 8.76
CA MET A 430 21.34 13.86 9.03
C MET A 430 22.73 13.91 9.62
N ASP A 431 22.92 13.27 10.75
CA ASP A 431 24.21 13.13 11.43
C ASP A 431 24.51 11.65 11.68
N LEU A 432 25.60 11.18 11.11
CA LEU A 432 26.24 9.90 11.40
C LEU A 432 27.63 10.21 11.94
N PRO A 433 27.81 10.36 13.24
CA PRO A 433 29.02 10.93 13.85
C PRO A 433 30.32 10.23 13.47
N THR A 434 30.25 8.93 13.16
CA THR A 434 31.42 8.11 12.77
C THR A 434 31.70 8.12 11.26
N ILE A 435 30.78 8.63 10.42
CA ILE A 435 30.84 8.46 8.97
C ILE A 435 30.67 9.80 8.23
N THR A 436 29.56 10.51 8.40
CA THR A 436 29.24 11.74 7.65
C THR A 436 28.09 12.53 8.27
N SER A 437 27.99 13.82 7.93
CA SER A 437 26.83 14.66 8.24
C SER A 437 26.33 15.35 6.98
N ARG A 438 25.03 15.54 6.88
CA ARG A 438 24.39 16.19 5.73
C ARG A 438 23.34 17.17 6.21
N HIS A 439 23.40 18.40 5.70
CA HIS A 439 22.42 19.45 5.99
C HIS A 439 21.93 20.07 4.68
N LYS A 440 20.65 19.89 4.36
CA LYS A 440 20.03 20.46 3.16
C LYS A 440 18.86 21.37 3.50
N ARG A 441 18.77 22.50 2.82
CA ARG A 441 17.67 23.46 2.93
C ARG A 441 17.30 23.95 1.53
N TYR A 442 16.03 23.81 1.16
CA TYR A 442 15.56 24.25 -0.14
C TYR A 442 14.06 24.50 -0.15
N THR A 443 13.60 25.28 -1.14
CA THR A 443 12.18 25.63 -1.31
C THR A 443 11.73 25.16 -2.69
N GLU A 444 10.56 24.55 -2.75
CA GLU A 444 10.00 23.95 -3.96
C GLU A 444 8.57 24.35 -4.19
N LEU A 445 8.18 24.40 -5.48
CA LEU A 445 6.85 24.72 -5.94
C LEU A 445 6.17 23.48 -6.51
N TYR A 446 4.91 23.26 -6.13
CA TYR A 446 4.11 22.11 -6.56
C TYR A 446 2.76 22.59 -7.13
N PRO A 447 2.70 22.96 -8.40
CA PRO A 447 1.46 23.27 -9.08
C PRO A 447 0.62 22.00 -9.33
N SER A 448 -0.70 22.16 -9.24
CA SER A 448 -1.69 21.16 -9.66
C SER A 448 -2.85 21.84 -10.39
N ALA A 449 -3.42 21.16 -11.38
CA ALA A 449 -4.59 21.65 -12.11
C ALA A 449 -5.43 20.48 -12.62
N HIS A 450 -6.75 20.63 -12.52
CA HIS A 450 -7.72 19.68 -13.08
C HIS A 450 -8.80 20.45 -13.81
N LEU A 451 -9.23 19.90 -14.94
CA LEU A 451 -10.26 20.48 -15.77
C LEU A 451 -11.20 19.36 -16.23
N ALA A 452 -12.49 19.46 -15.95
CA ALA A 452 -13.46 18.54 -16.49
C ALA A 452 -14.48 19.28 -17.38
N TYR A 453 -14.72 18.73 -18.54
CA TYR A 453 -15.73 19.21 -19.47
C TYR A 453 -16.80 18.14 -19.70
N ASN A 454 -18.00 18.43 -19.22
CA ASN A 454 -19.13 17.50 -19.27
C ASN A 454 -20.04 17.83 -20.47
N THR A 455 -20.24 16.84 -21.32
CA THR A 455 -21.16 16.96 -22.48
C THR A 455 -22.19 15.85 -22.45
N THR A 456 -23.43 16.16 -22.81
CA THR A 456 -24.51 15.17 -22.89
C THR A 456 -24.29 14.16 -24.01
N LYS A 457 -23.64 14.57 -25.11
CA LYS A 457 -23.46 13.72 -26.30
C LYS A 457 -22.13 13.00 -26.35
N ALA A 458 -21.01 13.67 -25.96
CA ALA A 458 -19.67 13.12 -26.11
C ALA A 458 -19.14 12.48 -24.81
N GLY A 459 -19.84 12.65 -23.69
CA GLY A 459 -19.37 12.18 -22.37
C GLY A 459 -18.53 13.22 -21.63
N THR A 460 -17.74 12.79 -20.66
CA THR A 460 -16.91 13.64 -19.80
C THR A 460 -15.45 13.52 -20.21
N PHE A 461 -14.79 14.65 -20.43
CA PHE A 461 -13.35 14.75 -20.61
C PHE A 461 -12.74 15.36 -19.34
N THR A 462 -11.65 14.78 -18.85
CA THR A 462 -10.94 15.29 -17.67
C THR A 462 -9.47 15.41 -18.02
N LEU A 463 -8.87 16.58 -17.77
CA LEU A 463 -7.43 16.83 -17.86
C LEU A 463 -6.91 17.09 -16.47
N GLY A 464 -5.86 16.36 -16.06
CA GLY A 464 -5.20 16.51 -14.77
C GLY A 464 -3.71 16.73 -14.92
N TYR A 465 -3.14 17.61 -14.13
CA TYR A 465 -1.71 17.83 -14.03
C TYR A 465 -1.31 17.99 -12.58
N SER A 466 -0.17 17.39 -12.20
CA SER A 466 0.48 17.68 -10.91
C SER A 466 2.01 17.52 -11.00
N ARG A 467 2.73 18.31 -10.21
CA ARG A 467 4.12 18.07 -9.85
C ARG A 467 4.20 17.47 -8.46
N ARG A 468 5.03 16.43 -8.30
CA ARG A 468 5.25 15.73 -7.03
C ARG A 468 6.74 15.44 -6.81
N THR A 469 7.07 14.90 -5.65
CA THR A 469 8.43 14.50 -5.31
C THR A 469 8.42 13.12 -4.65
N ASN A 470 9.57 12.44 -4.69
CA ASN A 470 9.84 11.25 -3.91
C ASN A 470 11.17 11.48 -3.19
N ARG A 471 11.07 11.82 -1.90
CA ARG A 471 12.25 12.13 -1.07
C ARG A 471 12.82 10.83 -0.52
N PRO A 472 14.14 10.58 -0.60
CA PRO A 472 14.73 9.39 -0.03
C PRO A 472 14.50 9.36 1.49
N GLY A 473 14.08 8.20 2.02
CA GLY A 473 14.04 7.94 3.46
C GLY A 473 15.44 7.69 4.00
N ILE A 474 15.61 7.73 5.32
CA ILE A 474 16.91 7.58 6.00
C ILE A 474 17.59 6.29 5.58
N TRP A 475 16.94 5.16 5.56
CA TRP A 475 17.51 3.86 5.19
C TRP A 475 18.15 3.81 3.79
N LYS A 476 17.79 4.76 2.88
CA LYS A 476 18.44 4.94 1.58
C LYS A 476 19.69 5.81 1.66
N LEU A 477 19.82 6.59 2.72
CA LEU A 477 20.89 7.56 2.92
C LEU A 477 22.05 6.98 3.74
N GLU A 478 21.83 5.91 4.49
CA GLU A 478 22.78 5.30 5.43
C GLU A 478 23.95 4.62 4.70
N PRO A 479 25.18 5.12 4.84
CA PRO A 479 26.33 4.63 4.09
C PRO A 479 27.04 3.45 4.80
N TYR A 480 26.32 2.58 5.47
CA TYR A 480 26.84 1.33 6.03
C TYR A 480 26.25 0.11 5.32
N ILE A 481 27.01 -0.99 5.32
CA ILE A 481 26.60 -2.22 4.64
C ILE A 481 25.65 -3.01 5.51
N THR A 482 24.47 -3.30 4.96
CA THR A 482 23.50 -4.25 5.50
C THR A 482 23.41 -5.50 4.62
N TYR A 483 22.74 -6.54 5.12
CA TYR A 483 22.66 -7.84 4.45
C TYR A 483 21.22 -8.16 4.10
N GLU A 484 20.93 -8.45 2.83
CA GLU A 484 19.67 -9.07 2.43
C GLU A 484 19.76 -10.59 2.59
N ASP A 485 20.85 -11.17 2.17
CA ASP A 485 21.32 -12.53 2.40
C ASP A 485 22.85 -12.54 2.43
N TYR A 486 23.47 -13.69 2.68
CA TYR A 486 24.93 -13.77 2.77
C TYR A 486 25.64 -13.31 1.48
N HIS A 487 25.05 -13.60 0.31
CA HIS A 487 25.60 -13.27 -1.00
C HIS A 487 25.10 -11.94 -1.57
N THR A 488 24.26 -11.19 -0.84
CA THR A 488 23.69 -9.92 -1.29
C THR A 488 23.78 -8.89 -0.18
N ARG A 489 24.58 -7.85 -0.41
CA ARG A 489 24.77 -6.71 0.49
C ARG A 489 24.09 -5.48 -0.07
N ILE A 490 23.71 -4.56 0.80
CA ILE A 490 23.07 -3.30 0.44
C ILE A 490 23.81 -2.17 1.12
N ILE A 491 23.98 -1.03 0.41
CA ILE A 491 24.52 0.20 0.97
C ILE A 491 23.69 1.39 0.49
N GLY A 492 23.31 2.25 1.41
CA GLY A 492 22.67 3.53 1.10
C GLY A 492 23.68 4.58 0.63
N ASN A 493 23.17 5.76 0.30
CA ASN A 493 23.98 6.85 -0.24
C ASN A 493 23.49 8.20 0.34
N PRO A 494 24.32 8.88 1.17
CA PRO A 494 23.96 10.16 1.78
C PRO A 494 23.82 11.29 0.76
N ASP A 495 24.38 11.15 -0.45
CA ASP A 495 24.33 12.18 -1.49
C ASP A 495 23.07 12.13 -2.37
N LEU A 496 22.14 11.21 -2.09
CA LEU A 496 20.91 11.11 -2.87
C LEU A 496 20.14 12.42 -2.90
N GLU A 497 19.67 12.75 -4.12
CA GLU A 497 18.76 13.86 -4.37
C GLU A 497 17.32 13.36 -4.46
N SER A 498 16.38 14.27 -4.19
CA SER A 498 14.96 13.98 -4.37
C SER A 498 14.63 13.73 -5.84
N GLU A 499 13.73 12.81 -6.06
CA GLU A 499 13.15 12.53 -7.36
C GLU A 499 11.96 13.46 -7.61
N TYR A 500 11.82 14.04 -8.81
CA TYR A 500 10.69 14.89 -9.18
C TYR A 500 9.88 14.27 -10.29
N ILE A 501 8.56 14.36 -10.13
CA ILE A 501 7.60 13.72 -11.00
C ILE A 501 6.60 14.76 -11.53
N HIS A 502 6.52 14.89 -12.86
CA HIS A 502 5.47 15.63 -13.54
C HIS A 502 4.50 14.66 -14.19
N SER A 503 3.24 14.71 -13.82
CA SER A 503 2.18 13.85 -14.35
C SER A 503 1.14 14.69 -15.11
N LEU A 504 0.79 14.28 -16.33
CA LEU A 504 -0.29 14.83 -17.14
C LEU A 504 -1.19 13.69 -17.59
N GLU A 505 -2.49 13.81 -17.36
CA GLU A 505 -3.48 12.78 -17.67
C GLU A 505 -4.66 13.40 -18.42
N LEU A 506 -5.10 12.76 -19.51
CA LEU A 506 -6.31 13.10 -20.24
C LEU A 506 -7.22 11.87 -20.23
N SER A 507 -8.35 11.98 -19.55
CA SER A 507 -9.35 10.91 -19.47
C SER A 507 -10.60 11.26 -20.24
N TRP A 508 -11.17 10.28 -20.92
CA TRP A 508 -12.49 10.32 -21.53
C TRP A 508 -13.36 9.22 -20.94
N ARG A 509 -14.59 9.57 -20.57
CA ARG A 509 -15.57 8.63 -20.04
C ARG A 509 -16.93 8.84 -20.68
N LYS A 510 -17.54 7.73 -21.09
CA LYS A 510 -18.91 7.73 -21.62
C LYS A 510 -19.64 6.44 -21.30
N THR A 511 -20.95 6.56 -21.04
CA THR A 511 -21.84 5.41 -20.86
C THR A 511 -22.69 5.25 -22.10
N PHE A 512 -22.74 4.02 -22.63
CA PHE A 512 -23.53 3.61 -23.80
C PHE A 512 -24.49 2.51 -23.33
N GLY A 513 -25.74 2.85 -23.02
CA GLY A 513 -26.67 1.89 -22.42
C GLY A 513 -26.11 1.25 -21.14
N ASN A 514 -25.90 -0.06 -21.17
CA ASN A 514 -25.37 -0.85 -20.02
C ASN A 514 -23.83 -0.92 -20.00
N THR A 515 -23.15 -0.22 -20.92
CA THR A 515 -21.69 -0.27 -21.07
C THR A 515 -21.08 1.09 -20.76
N GLN A 516 -20.16 1.13 -19.79
CA GLN A 516 -19.32 2.29 -19.50
C GLN A 516 -17.92 2.06 -20.06
N VAL A 517 -17.40 3.04 -20.77
CA VAL A 517 -16.03 3.07 -21.29
C VAL A 517 -15.30 4.25 -20.67
N THR A 518 -14.10 4.00 -20.18
CA THR A 518 -13.15 5.01 -19.72
C THR A 518 -11.82 4.77 -20.44
N ALA A 519 -11.26 5.81 -21.03
CA ALA A 519 -9.93 5.78 -21.63
C ALA A 519 -9.10 6.93 -21.05
N THR A 520 -7.90 6.64 -20.58
CA THR A 520 -6.99 7.61 -19.97
C THR A 520 -5.63 7.53 -20.65
N ALA A 521 -5.25 8.58 -21.36
CA ALA A 521 -3.88 8.77 -21.83
C ALA A 521 -3.08 9.53 -20.79
N TYR A 522 -1.89 9.08 -20.49
CA TYR A 522 -1.05 9.73 -19.49
C TYR A 522 0.41 9.86 -19.93
N VAL A 523 1.05 10.90 -19.45
CA VAL A 523 2.48 11.14 -19.62
C VAL A 523 3.07 11.49 -18.25
N ARG A 524 4.11 10.77 -17.86
CA ARG A 524 4.84 11.00 -16.63
C ARG A 524 6.33 11.17 -16.91
N ARG A 525 6.88 12.28 -16.42
CA ARG A 525 8.33 12.54 -16.46
C ARG A 525 8.91 12.43 -15.06
N ARG A 526 9.94 11.61 -14.90
CA ARG A 526 10.70 11.44 -13.67
C ARG A 526 12.12 11.96 -13.87
N THR A 527 12.61 12.75 -12.94
CA THR A 527 13.99 13.25 -12.93
C THR A 527 14.66 12.89 -11.62
N GLY A 528 15.95 12.50 -11.67
CA GLY A 528 16.67 12.04 -10.50
C GLY A 528 16.17 10.70 -9.96
N VAL A 529 15.72 9.78 -10.83
CA VAL A 529 15.18 8.46 -10.45
C VAL A 529 16.13 7.76 -9.51
N VAL A 530 15.65 7.40 -8.31
CA VAL A 530 16.40 6.65 -7.30
C VAL A 530 16.16 5.17 -7.51
N ASP A 531 17.22 4.42 -7.74
CA ASP A 531 17.17 2.98 -7.99
C ASP A 531 18.41 2.26 -7.46
N TYR A 532 18.35 0.93 -7.40
CA TYR A 532 19.46 0.08 -7.02
C TYR A 532 20.35 -0.23 -8.22
N VAL A 533 21.65 -0.12 -8.01
CA VAL A 533 22.68 -0.59 -8.93
C VAL A 533 23.42 -1.75 -8.28
N ARG A 534 23.19 -2.94 -8.81
CA ARG A 534 23.86 -4.17 -8.39
C ARG A 534 25.20 -4.30 -9.10
N ARG A 535 26.26 -4.58 -8.34
CA ARG A 535 27.59 -4.86 -8.86
C ARG A 535 28.21 -6.08 -8.18
N ALA A 536 29.17 -6.72 -8.82
CA ALA A 536 30.01 -7.69 -8.15
C ALA A 536 30.84 -6.99 -7.08
N TYR A 537 30.78 -7.48 -5.84
CA TYR A 537 31.51 -6.93 -4.69
C TYR A 537 32.69 -7.81 -4.34
N ASP A 538 32.46 -9.10 -4.27
CA ASP A 538 33.43 -10.15 -4.05
C ASP A 538 33.05 -11.38 -4.91
N VAL A 539 33.90 -12.39 -4.89
CA VAL A 539 33.64 -13.66 -5.61
C VAL A 539 32.37 -14.30 -5.00
N GLY A 540 31.33 -14.44 -5.82
CA GLY A 540 30.02 -14.94 -5.37
C GLY A 540 29.13 -13.91 -4.65
N VAL A 541 29.63 -12.71 -4.31
CA VAL A 541 28.93 -11.70 -3.52
C VAL A 541 28.60 -10.47 -4.37
N THR A 542 27.40 -9.94 -4.21
CA THR A 542 26.94 -8.71 -4.87
C THR A 542 26.67 -7.59 -3.86
N LEU A 543 26.86 -6.34 -4.31
CA LEU A 543 26.50 -5.14 -3.55
C LEU A 543 25.46 -4.33 -4.34
N ASP A 544 24.35 -4.08 -3.73
CA ASP A 544 23.30 -3.17 -4.20
C ASP A 544 23.56 -1.78 -3.62
N SER A 545 23.96 -0.83 -4.47
CA SER A 545 24.14 0.58 -4.11
C SER A 545 22.92 1.38 -4.54
N ILE A 546 22.45 2.27 -3.68
CA ILE A 546 21.30 3.14 -3.99
C ILE A 546 21.83 4.44 -4.61
N VAL A 547 21.32 4.79 -5.80
CA VAL A 547 21.84 5.92 -6.58
C VAL A 547 20.72 6.69 -7.28
N ASN A 548 21.00 7.95 -7.66
CA ASN A 548 20.17 8.64 -8.65
C ASN A 548 20.55 8.11 -10.06
N ALA A 549 19.87 7.08 -10.51
CA ALA A 549 20.23 6.29 -11.68
C ALA A 549 20.05 7.03 -13.01
N GLY A 550 19.12 8.01 -13.08
CA GLY A 550 18.87 8.72 -14.31
C GLY A 550 17.53 9.45 -14.38
N ASN A 551 17.04 9.64 -15.61
CA ASN A 551 15.77 10.31 -15.89
C ASN A 551 14.89 9.43 -16.78
N GLY A 552 13.59 9.49 -16.58
CA GLY A 552 12.66 8.65 -17.31
C GLY A 552 11.39 9.37 -17.79
N TRP A 553 10.83 8.82 -18.88
CA TRP A 553 9.51 9.15 -19.36
C TRP A 553 8.67 7.88 -19.42
N ARG A 554 7.44 7.95 -18.93
CA ARG A 554 6.43 6.91 -19.17
C ARG A 554 5.24 7.55 -19.85
N LYS A 555 4.82 7.01 -21.01
CA LYS A 555 3.64 7.42 -21.75
C LYS A 555 2.74 6.20 -21.87
N GLY A 556 1.47 6.32 -21.52
CA GLY A 556 0.59 5.16 -21.54
C GLY A 556 -0.84 5.51 -21.90
N LEU A 557 -1.56 4.45 -22.23
CA LEU A 557 -3.00 4.44 -22.47
C LEU A 557 -3.63 3.34 -21.61
N GLU A 558 -4.49 3.74 -20.71
CA GLU A 558 -5.33 2.85 -19.90
C GLU A 558 -6.75 2.87 -20.46
N VAL A 559 -7.34 1.69 -20.69
CA VAL A 559 -8.72 1.54 -21.13
C VAL A 559 -9.44 0.61 -20.18
N GLN A 560 -10.62 1.02 -19.76
CA GLN A 560 -11.52 0.19 -18.95
C GLN A 560 -12.90 0.18 -19.59
N VAL A 561 -13.47 -1.02 -19.70
CA VAL A 561 -14.83 -1.25 -20.16
C VAL A 561 -15.57 -2.04 -19.07
N THR A 562 -16.66 -1.48 -18.56
CA THR A 562 -17.56 -2.19 -17.65
C THR A 562 -18.91 -2.33 -18.34
N THR A 563 -19.40 -3.56 -18.49
CA THR A 563 -20.68 -3.85 -19.16
C THR A 563 -21.51 -4.86 -18.37
N LYS A 564 -22.81 -4.82 -18.57
CA LYS A 564 -23.77 -5.82 -18.05
C LYS A 564 -24.42 -6.52 -19.22
N PRO A 565 -23.80 -7.59 -19.78
CA PRO A 565 -24.38 -8.35 -20.88
C PRO A 565 -25.72 -8.98 -20.52
N ALA A 566 -25.91 -9.33 -19.23
CA ALA A 566 -27.16 -9.85 -18.66
C ALA A 566 -27.37 -9.31 -17.24
N PRO A 567 -28.59 -9.31 -16.67
CA PRO A 567 -28.88 -8.84 -15.32
C PRO A 567 -28.10 -9.58 -14.21
N TRP A 568 -27.69 -10.81 -14.50
CA TRP A 568 -26.92 -11.68 -13.59
C TRP A 568 -25.43 -11.68 -13.86
N TRP A 569 -24.94 -11.04 -14.93
CA TRP A 569 -23.54 -11.01 -15.34
C TRP A 569 -23.05 -9.57 -15.55
N GLN A 570 -21.97 -9.22 -14.86
CA GLN A 570 -21.21 -7.99 -15.08
C GLN A 570 -19.78 -8.36 -15.46
N LEU A 571 -19.30 -7.82 -16.56
CA LEU A 571 -17.92 -7.93 -17.04
C LEU A 571 -17.23 -6.58 -16.90
N THR A 572 -16.05 -6.56 -16.31
CA THR A 572 -15.10 -5.45 -16.38
C THR A 572 -13.84 -5.94 -17.05
N ALA A 573 -13.47 -5.35 -18.17
CA ALA A 573 -12.18 -5.57 -18.83
C ALA A 573 -11.37 -4.29 -18.72
N ASN A 574 -10.10 -4.42 -18.42
CA ASN A 574 -9.16 -3.32 -18.32
C ASN A 574 -7.83 -3.66 -18.97
N GLY A 575 -7.13 -2.65 -19.47
CA GLY A 575 -5.80 -2.78 -20.03
C GLY A 575 -5.03 -1.48 -19.85
N ASP A 576 -3.75 -1.61 -19.55
CA ASP A 576 -2.76 -0.52 -19.58
C ASP A 576 -1.66 -0.92 -20.55
N LEU A 577 -1.34 -0.03 -21.47
CA LEU A 577 -0.19 -0.15 -22.37
C LEU A 577 0.67 1.09 -22.20
N SER A 578 1.93 0.92 -21.82
CA SER A 578 2.83 2.04 -21.59
C SER A 578 4.20 1.84 -22.24
N PHE A 579 4.73 2.95 -22.75
CA PHE A 579 6.06 3.08 -23.32
C PHE A 579 6.95 3.79 -22.29
N HIS A 580 8.01 3.13 -21.91
CA HIS A 580 8.98 3.63 -20.97
C HIS A 580 10.29 3.95 -21.71
N ASN A 581 10.82 5.14 -21.46
CA ASN A 581 12.14 5.57 -21.93
C ASN A 581 12.94 6.01 -20.70
N PHE A 582 14.03 5.33 -20.41
CA PHE A 582 14.95 5.64 -19.33
C PHE A 582 16.32 6.00 -19.90
N ARG A 583 16.81 7.17 -19.51
CA ARG A 583 18.17 7.64 -19.80
C ARG A 583 19.00 7.56 -18.54
N ALA A 584 19.95 6.65 -18.53
CA ALA A 584 20.91 6.50 -17.45
C ALA A 584 21.84 7.71 -17.38
N THR A 585 22.13 8.17 -16.16
CA THR A 585 23.13 9.21 -15.87
C THR A 585 24.19 8.72 -14.88
N TYR A 586 23.99 7.54 -14.30
CA TYR A 586 24.91 6.91 -13.36
C TYR A 586 25.61 5.72 -14.02
N GLU A 587 26.88 5.52 -13.73
CA GLU A 587 27.68 4.41 -14.24
C GLU A 587 27.11 3.06 -13.73
N GLY A 588 27.04 2.06 -14.60
CA GLY A 588 26.44 0.77 -14.29
C GLY A 588 24.92 0.71 -14.52
N CYS A 589 24.25 1.81 -14.84
CA CYS A 589 22.89 1.83 -15.34
C CYS A 589 22.83 1.80 -16.86
N ILE A 590 21.82 1.18 -17.45
CA ILE A 590 21.64 1.07 -18.89
C ILE A 590 20.47 1.95 -19.33
N SER A 591 20.73 2.85 -20.32
CA SER A 591 19.66 3.58 -20.98
C SER A 591 18.85 2.63 -21.85
N GLN A 592 17.51 2.67 -21.71
CA GLN A 592 16.67 1.70 -22.37
C GLN A 592 15.28 2.19 -22.71
N HIS A 593 14.69 1.52 -23.67
CA HIS A 593 13.30 1.67 -24.06
C HIS A 593 12.55 0.37 -23.81
N SER A 594 11.39 0.42 -23.19
CA SER A 594 10.55 -0.74 -23.03
C SER A 594 9.09 -0.42 -23.26
N THR A 595 8.36 -1.44 -23.68
CA THR A 595 6.90 -1.41 -23.74
C THR A 595 6.39 -2.40 -22.71
N THR A 596 5.48 -1.94 -21.85
CA THR A 596 4.87 -2.77 -20.81
C THR A 596 3.36 -2.71 -20.96
N GLY A 597 2.70 -3.81 -20.64
CA GLY A 597 1.25 -3.88 -20.68
C GLY A 597 0.69 -4.78 -19.61
N THR A 598 -0.48 -4.42 -19.10
CA THR A 598 -1.29 -5.27 -18.22
C THR A 598 -2.67 -5.42 -18.83
N VAL A 599 -3.26 -6.60 -18.70
CA VAL A 599 -4.65 -6.85 -19.07
C VAL A 599 -5.32 -7.59 -17.93
N GLY A 600 -6.46 -7.09 -17.50
CA GLY A 600 -7.30 -7.71 -16.50
C GLY A 600 -8.74 -7.87 -16.98
N TRP A 601 -9.39 -8.95 -16.63
CA TRP A 601 -10.81 -9.13 -16.83
C TRP A 601 -11.45 -9.76 -15.61
N ILE A 602 -12.59 -9.24 -15.23
CA ILE A 602 -13.29 -9.58 -14.01
C ILE A 602 -14.73 -9.89 -14.37
N ASN A 603 -15.16 -11.11 -14.13
CA ASN A 603 -16.53 -11.56 -14.33
C ASN A 603 -17.22 -11.72 -12.99
N ASN A 604 -18.28 -10.98 -12.76
CA ASN A 604 -19.16 -11.11 -11.60
C ASN A 604 -20.48 -11.74 -12.03
N PHE A 605 -20.80 -12.87 -11.43
CA PHE A 605 -22.05 -13.61 -11.68
C PHE A 605 -22.91 -13.59 -10.42
N ARG A 606 -24.14 -13.10 -10.54
CA ARG A 606 -25.16 -13.22 -9.50
C ARG A 606 -25.99 -14.48 -9.77
N LEU A 607 -25.61 -15.59 -9.12
CA LEU A 607 -26.28 -16.88 -9.32
C LEU A 607 -27.66 -16.92 -8.65
N ALA A 608 -27.81 -16.21 -7.50
CA ALA A 608 -29.07 -16.06 -6.78
C ALA A 608 -29.09 -14.69 -6.06
N LYS A 609 -30.21 -14.37 -5.39
CA LYS A 609 -30.36 -13.12 -4.62
C LYS A 609 -29.22 -12.91 -3.62
N ASN A 610 -28.74 -13.96 -3.00
CA ASN A 610 -27.77 -13.95 -1.91
C ASN A 610 -26.45 -14.65 -2.26
N THR A 611 -26.29 -15.10 -3.52
CA THR A 611 -25.11 -15.88 -3.96
C THR A 611 -24.46 -15.20 -5.14
N ALA A 612 -23.18 -14.91 -5.04
CA ALA A 612 -22.37 -14.33 -6.12
C ALA A 612 -21.10 -15.13 -6.33
N LEU A 613 -20.65 -15.19 -7.58
CA LEU A 613 -19.40 -15.80 -8.02
C LEU A 613 -18.60 -14.75 -8.79
N GLN A 614 -17.29 -14.72 -8.63
CA GLN A 614 -16.38 -13.90 -9.41
C GLN A 614 -15.24 -14.75 -9.96
N PHE A 615 -14.88 -14.52 -11.21
CA PHE A 615 -13.73 -15.12 -11.88
C PHE A 615 -12.90 -14.03 -12.53
N ASP A 616 -11.65 -13.91 -12.13
CA ASP A 616 -10.71 -12.87 -12.57
C ASP A 616 -9.53 -13.51 -13.29
N GLY A 617 -9.04 -12.82 -14.32
CA GLY A 617 -7.80 -13.16 -14.99
C GLY A 617 -6.93 -11.93 -15.16
N HIS A 618 -5.63 -12.09 -14.95
CA HIS A 618 -4.65 -11.02 -14.99
C HIS A 618 -3.43 -11.45 -15.80
N PHE A 619 -3.06 -10.64 -16.76
CA PHE A 619 -1.85 -10.77 -17.56
C PHE A 619 -0.95 -9.57 -17.32
N VAL A 620 0.34 -9.81 -17.06
CA VAL A 620 1.39 -8.80 -16.93
C VAL A 620 2.46 -9.11 -17.96
N SER A 621 2.71 -8.17 -18.86
CA SER A 621 3.77 -8.32 -19.86
C SER A 621 5.15 -8.28 -19.22
N GLY A 622 6.13 -8.85 -19.89
CA GLY A 622 7.52 -8.62 -19.55
C GLY A 622 7.90 -7.14 -19.65
N HIS A 623 8.88 -6.73 -18.87
CA HIS A 623 9.39 -5.37 -18.87
C HIS A 623 10.88 -5.30 -18.54
N HIS A 624 11.51 -4.20 -18.97
CA HIS A 624 12.90 -3.94 -18.67
C HIS A 624 13.08 -3.30 -17.30
N LEU A 625 14.08 -3.76 -16.58
CA LEU A 625 14.62 -3.16 -15.35
C LEU A 625 15.81 -2.26 -15.70
N THR A 626 16.29 -1.45 -14.76
CA THR A 626 17.51 -0.62 -14.92
C THR A 626 18.75 -1.43 -15.32
N GLN A 627 18.79 -2.71 -14.97
CA GLN A 627 19.91 -3.62 -15.23
C GLN A 627 19.47 -4.98 -15.77
N GLY A 628 18.37 -5.06 -16.53
CA GLY A 628 17.90 -6.34 -17.05
C GLY A 628 16.43 -6.33 -17.47
N TRP A 629 15.73 -7.45 -17.28
CA TRP A 629 14.34 -7.59 -17.67
C TRP A 629 13.61 -8.68 -16.85
N GLU A 630 12.28 -8.56 -16.80
CA GLU A 630 11.36 -9.56 -16.23
C GLU A 630 10.46 -10.16 -17.30
N LYS A 631 10.20 -11.46 -17.18
CA LYS A 631 9.27 -12.19 -18.10
C LYS A 631 7.81 -11.87 -17.79
N ALA A 632 6.96 -12.06 -18.82
CA ALA A 632 5.51 -12.00 -18.67
C ALA A 632 4.98 -13.17 -17.84
N TYR A 633 3.88 -12.92 -17.11
CA TYR A 633 3.16 -13.96 -16.38
C TYR A 633 1.64 -13.72 -16.39
N VAL A 634 0.89 -14.75 -16.05
CA VAL A 634 -0.57 -14.73 -15.97
C VAL A 634 -1.02 -15.46 -14.71
N TYR A 635 -2.10 -14.98 -14.09
CA TYR A 635 -2.75 -15.68 -12.98
C TYR A 635 -4.26 -15.48 -13.00
N PHE A 636 -4.98 -16.36 -12.28
CA PHE A 636 -6.43 -16.40 -12.25
C PHE A 636 -6.92 -16.58 -10.81
N ASP A 637 -7.93 -15.80 -10.44
CA ASP A 637 -8.56 -15.86 -9.13
C ASP A 637 -10.04 -16.26 -9.26
N LEU A 638 -10.53 -17.05 -8.29
CA LEU A 638 -11.92 -17.46 -8.21
C LEU A 638 -12.46 -17.11 -6.83
N ALA A 639 -13.63 -16.49 -6.76
CA ALA A 639 -14.28 -16.16 -5.50
C ALA A 639 -15.77 -16.49 -5.50
N ALA A 640 -16.27 -16.93 -4.35
CA ALA A 640 -17.68 -17.15 -4.10
C ALA A 640 -18.11 -16.44 -2.81
N ARG A 641 -19.29 -15.84 -2.83
CA ARG A 641 -19.91 -15.18 -1.67
C ARG A 641 -21.32 -15.69 -1.44
N GLN A 642 -21.59 -16.04 -0.18
CA GLN A 642 -22.92 -16.32 0.31
C GLN A 642 -23.31 -15.32 1.38
N THR A 643 -24.45 -14.64 1.21
CA THR A 643 -25.02 -13.71 2.19
C THR A 643 -26.18 -14.36 2.92
N LEU A 644 -26.17 -14.31 4.24
CA LEU A 644 -27.15 -14.97 5.12
C LEU A 644 -27.72 -13.97 6.12
N LEU A 645 -28.72 -14.40 6.93
CA LEU A 645 -29.30 -13.60 8.01
C LEU A 645 -29.71 -12.18 7.56
N GLN A 646 -30.41 -12.09 6.41
CA GLN A 646 -30.88 -10.82 5.85
C GLN A 646 -29.76 -9.79 5.60
N GLY A 647 -28.57 -10.25 5.22
CA GLY A 647 -27.43 -9.39 4.93
C GLY A 647 -26.46 -9.20 6.09
N LYS A 648 -26.76 -9.67 7.29
CA LYS A 648 -25.91 -9.50 8.48
C LYS A 648 -24.69 -10.41 8.48
N LEU A 649 -24.78 -11.60 7.87
CA LEU A 649 -23.70 -12.58 7.80
C LEU A 649 -23.28 -12.79 6.36
N GLN A 650 -22.00 -12.66 6.09
CA GLN A 650 -21.40 -12.97 4.79
C GLN A 650 -20.32 -14.04 4.97
N LEU A 651 -20.39 -15.07 4.14
CA LEU A 651 -19.36 -16.09 4.01
C LEU A 651 -18.67 -15.91 2.67
N GLY A 652 -17.35 -15.95 2.65
CA GLY A 652 -16.53 -15.84 1.46
C GLY A 652 -15.58 -17.02 1.32
N LEU A 653 -15.37 -17.45 0.08
CA LEU A 653 -14.34 -18.40 -0.31
C LEU A 653 -13.62 -17.82 -1.51
N VAL A 654 -12.31 -17.69 -1.41
CA VAL A 654 -11.44 -17.16 -2.48
C VAL A 654 -10.30 -18.12 -2.75
N ALA A 655 -10.02 -18.41 -4.00
CA ALA A 655 -8.84 -19.15 -4.44
C ALA A 655 -7.99 -18.24 -5.32
N HIS A 656 -6.83 -17.82 -4.81
CA HIS A 656 -5.86 -17.03 -5.55
C HIS A 656 -4.96 -17.93 -6.37
N ASP A 657 -4.67 -17.50 -7.62
CA ASP A 657 -3.86 -18.23 -8.60
C ASP A 657 -4.29 -19.70 -8.72
N VAL A 658 -5.59 -19.91 -8.96
CA VAL A 658 -6.26 -21.21 -8.93
C VAL A 658 -5.61 -22.24 -9.87
N PHE A 659 -4.95 -21.81 -10.94
CA PHE A 659 -4.22 -22.67 -11.90
C PHE A 659 -2.72 -22.74 -11.62
N HIS A 660 -2.22 -22.05 -10.58
CA HIS A 660 -0.81 -21.99 -10.20
C HIS A 660 0.11 -21.55 -11.35
N THR A 661 -0.29 -20.50 -12.04
CA THR A 661 0.38 -19.98 -13.24
C THR A 661 1.28 -18.77 -12.97
N ALA A 662 1.18 -18.14 -11.80
CA ALA A 662 2.05 -17.04 -11.39
C ALA A 662 3.50 -17.53 -11.25
N ARG A 663 4.36 -17.12 -12.17
CA ARG A 663 5.80 -17.46 -12.19
C ARG A 663 6.58 -16.20 -12.49
N TYR A 664 7.37 -15.77 -11.54
CA TYR A 664 8.21 -14.60 -11.68
C TYR A 664 9.60 -15.03 -12.11
N HIS A 665 10.09 -14.41 -13.19
CA HIS A 665 11.39 -14.73 -13.72
C HIS A 665 12.07 -13.43 -14.15
N SER A 666 13.22 -13.12 -13.57
CA SER A 666 14.01 -11.95 -13.89
C SER A 666 15.44 -12.30 -14.28
N LEU A 667 16.00 -11.54 -15.21
CA LEU A 667 17.39 -11.59 -15.61
C LEU A 667 18.01 -10.22 -15.42
N ARG A 668 19.12 -10.14 -14.70
CA ARG A 668 19.96 -8.95 -14.57
C ARG A 668 21.32 -9.24 -15.17
N THR A 669 21.84 -8.33 -15.98
CA THR A 669 23.13 -8.51 -16.67
C THR A 669 23.93 -7.23 -16.64
N GLN A 670 25.19 -7.36 -16.25
CA GLN A 670 26.24 -6.35 -16.24
C GLN A 670 27.55 -6.96 -16.72
N THR A 671 28.57 -6.14 -16.95
CA THR A 671 29.89 -6.60 -17.48
C THR A 671 30.51 -7.72 -16.65
N PHE A 672 30.35 -7.70 -15.31
CA PHE A 672 30.95 -8.64 -14.37
C PHE A 672 29.92 -9.38 -13.51
N LEU A 673 28.65 -9.29 -13.89
CA LEU A 673 27.54 -9.88 -13.16
C LEU A 673 26.43 -10.32 -14.11
N SER A 674 26.00 -11.57 -13.97
CA SER A 674 24.73 -12.07 -14.49
C SER A 674 23.97 -12.74 -13.36
N SER A 675 22.68 -12.44 -13.21
CA SER A 675 21.83 -13.05 -12.20
C SER A 675 20.48 -13.36 -12.80
N GLU A 676 20.15 -14.64 -12.87
CA GLU A 676 18.84 -15.13 -13.31
C GLU A 676 18.08 -15.67 -12.11
N THR A 677 16.86 -15.20 -11.87
CA THR A 677 16.10 -15.50 -10.67
C THR A 677 14.70 -15.98 -11.03
N TRP A 678 14.27 -17.08 -10.44
CA TRP A 678 12.92 -17.64 -10.55
C TRP A 678 12.27 -17.68 -9.18
N VAL A 679 11.07 -17.10 -9.10
CA VAL A 679 10.26 -17.11 -7.89
C VAL A 679 8.88 -17.65 -8.23
N ARG A 680 8.40 -18.59 -7.43
CA ARG A 680 7.10 -19.20 -7.59
C ARG A 680 6.39 -19.28 -6.24
N PRO A 681 5.17 -18.73 -6.09
CA PRO A 681 4.34 -18.97 -4.91
C PRO A 681 4.18 -20.49 -4.67
N THR A 682 4.12 -20.91 -3.43
CA THR A 682 4.20 -22.35 -3.10
C THR A 682 3.05 -23.17 -3.69
N TYR A 683 1.83 -22.62 -3.71
CA TYR A 683 0.60 -23.22 -4.25
C TYR A 683 -0.53 -22.20 -4.22
N PRO A 684 -1.69 -22.49 -4.85
CA PRO A 684 -2.85 -21.61 -4.77
C PRO A 684 -3.26 -21.33 -3.32
N ASN A 685 -3.50 -20.06 -2.98
CA ASN A 685 -3.94 -19.68 -1.65
C ASN A 685 -5.46 -19.71 -1.58
N ILE A 686 -6.04 -20.61 -0.80
CA ILE A 686 -7.48 -20.70 -0.58
C ILE A 686 -7.80 -20.00 0.74
N VAL A 687 -8.63 -18.96 0.67
CA VAL A 687 -9.04 -18.12 1.79
C VAL A 687 -10.50 -18.36 2.10
N PHE A 688 -10.81 -18.70 3.34
CA PHE A 688 -12.17 -18.71 3.89
C PHE A 688 -12.34 -17.48 4.77
N SER A 689 -13.50 -16.79 4.63
CA SER A 689 -13.83 -15.61 5.42
C SER A 689 -15.24 -15.63 5.95
N ILE A 690 -15.41 -15.00 7.12
CA ILE A 690 -16.70 -14.77 7.78
C ILE A 690 -16.76 -13.31 8.22
N SER A 691 -17.82 -12.62 7.85
CA SER A 691 -18.09 -11.23 8.27
C SER A 691 -19.49 -11.14 8.86
N TYR A 692 -19.58 -10.68 10.09
CA TYR A 692 -20.84 -10.43 10.77
C TYR A 692 -20.98 -8.95 11.07
N HIS A 693 -22.12 -8.37 10.67
CA HIS A 693 -22.43 -6.97 10.89
C HIS A 693 -23.80 -6.86 11.57
N PHE A 694 -23.80 -6.33 12.78
CA PHE A 694 -24.98 -6.06 13.54
C PHE A 694 -25.21 -4.56 13.68
N ARG A 695 -26.42 -4.10 13.36
CA ARG A 695 -26.85 -2.71 13.54
C ARG A 695 -28.17 -2.69 14.28
N GLN A 696 -28.22 -1.94 15.37
CA GLN A 696 -29.44 -1.69 16.13
C GLN A 696 -29.70 -0.18 16.18
N PRO A 697 -30.59 0.36 15.33
CA PRO A 697 -30.93 1.77 15.36
C PRO A 697 -31.81 2.05 16.61
N THR A 698 -31.48 3.11 17.36
CA THR A 698 -32.18 3.49 18.60
C THR A 698 -33.35 4.47 18.37
N ALA A 699 -33.38 5.19 17.25
CA ALA A 699 -34.49 6.08 16.87
C ALA A 699 -34.48 6.36 15.36
N LYS A 700 -35.63 6.85 14.82
CA LYS A 700 -35.69 7.41 13.47
C LYS A 700 -34.75 8.64 13.43
N ALA A 701 -33.66 8.54 12.68
CA ALA A 701 -32.86 9.70 12.36
C ALA A 701 -33.77 10.75 11.71
N LYS A 702 -33.95 11.92 12.33
CA LYS A 702 -34.41 13.09 11.62
C LYS A 702 -33.39 13.34 10.53
N SER A 703 -33.86 13.39 9.27
CA SER A 703 -33.07 13.68 8.10
C SER A 703 -32.42 15.08 8.21
N GLY A 704 -31.30 15.14 8.86
CA GLY A 704 -30.46 16.29 9.08
C GLY A 704 -29.00 15.92 8.97
N ALA A 705 -28.69 14.78 8.39
CA ALA A 705 -27.32 14.39 8.08
C ALA A 705 -26.83 15.26 6.93
N LEU A 706 -26.17 16.33 7.27
CA LEU A 706 -25.30 17.05 6.37
C LEU A 706 -24.12 16.14 6.00
N SER A 707 -24.28 15.41 4.90
CA SER A 707 -23.14 14.93 4.13
C SER A 707 -22.49 16.15 3.47
N ASN A 708 -21.65 16.86 4.20
CA ASN A 708 -20.92 17.99 3.69
C ASN A 708 -19.47 17.61 3.31
N GLU A 709 -19.28 16.59 2.56
CA GLU A 709 -18.56 16.68 1.32
C GLU A 709 -19.65 16.76 0.25
N ALA A 710 -19.70 17.87 -0.49
CA ALA A 710 -20.69 18.06 -1.54
C ALA A 710 -20.69 16.81 -2.43
N GLU A 711 -21.67 15.94 -2.22
CA GLU A 711 -22.05 14.92 -3.15
C GLU A 711 -22.56 15.67 -4.39
N PHE A 712 -21.63 16.04 -5.26
CA PHE A 712 -21.96 16.32 -6.64
C PHE A 712 -22.24 15.02 -7.35
N VAL A 713 -23.27 14.33 -6.89
CA VAL A 713 -23.99 13.40 -7.74
C VAL A 713 -24.66 14.26 -8.82
N GLY A 714 -24.13 14.23 -10.02
CA GLY A 714 -24.87 14.66 -11.17
C GLY A 714 -26.20 13.90 -11.15
N LYS A 715 -27.29 14.60 -10.81
CA LYS A 715 -28.60 14.12 -11.16
C LYS A 715 -28.63 14.06 -12.67
N ASP A 716 -28.87 12.86 -13.15
CA ASP A 716 -29.16 12.60 -14.54
C ASP A 716 -30.28 13.53 -15.03
N PHE A 717 -29.99 14.22 -16.11
CA PHE A 717 -30.97 14.65 -17.08
C PHE A 717 -30.64 14.04 -18.43
#